data_39e46056863b61da8135048a8a86486c
#
_entry.id   39e46056863b61da8135048a8a86486c
#
_cell.length_a   1.000
_cell.length_b   1.000
_cell.length_c   1.000
_cell.angle_alpha   90.00
_cell.angle_beta   90.00
_cell.angle_gamma   90.00
#
_symmetry.space_group_name_H-M   'P 1'
#
loop_
_entity.id
_entity.type
_entity.pdbx_description
1 polymer ?
#
loop_
_entity_poly.entity_id
_entity_poly.type
_entity_poly.pdbx_seq_one_letter_code
_entity_poly.pdbx_strand_id
1 'polypeptide(L)'
;MKYKFLLLFATLFFMNEVFAQPYSEKFFDAMRWRCIGPHRGGRTVGAVGVPSQPNVFYIGVNNGGVWKTTDYGRTWKPIFDEQPTGSIGDLDVSISNPNVIYAGSGEGLQRPDLSVGDGMYKSVDAGRTWTHLGLKECQQIGGLTIDPTNENRVFVAALGHPYGPNPERGVYRTLDGGKSWQKVLYIDENTGAIQVTLDPNDPRIVYADMWAGRQGPWENGEWDGKESGLYKSTDGGSNWKKLTNGLPTTDQELGRIGFCIAPSNSNRLYATVDAGKLGGIYRSDDAGEHWRLINPDNRLWGRGSDFAEIRVDPTNPEIVYTANVVTWKSMDGGVHWDMFRGAPGGDDYHRIWINPKNSDIILIASDQGAIVTVNGGETFSSWYNQATAQFYHVSTDNAFPYNVYSGQQESGSVCISSRGRDGNISYREWHPVGAEEYGYVAADPLDPNIIYGGKISRYDKLTGQTQNIAPEAIRSGKYRFVRTAPVLFNPIDKKTLYYAGNVLFKTTNGGNSWQVISPDLSRSNWEIPASVGIYTSESQKTMPRRGVIYTVAPSYVDFNTIWCGTDDGLIHLTSDGGKNWKDVTPPSITSWSKVSLMDASHFDKSTAYAAVNRIRCDDMKPHIYRTKDAGKTWIEIVNGLPEDPINVIKEDPMRRGLLFAGSERAVYVSFDDGDHWQNLRLNMPATSIRDLTIKDDDLVIGTHGRSFWILDNITPLRQLNNVTSNAKSVLYKPQTSYRVRWNDYTDTPVPQEEPAGDNPPDGVMIDYYINEIAKNIKLDIVDSKGNVVRSYSNKDTLYTITKNNVPQYWIRPQQILSDALGSHRFLWDMHYTPLNVPPSFPIGATYMNTAPNPTSPWVMPGTYKVRLTVDGRDFVQFFEVKMDPGIKTSTLDLLRQYDFSMKCYNYQQEIMASNKDLKKYMPGFGRLQSLMQENDMPLTSQMIRDFTSLEKEYLAEKSK
;
A
#
# COMPACT_ATOMS: atom_id res chain seq x y z
N MET A 1 29.88 64.89 -34.75
CA MET A 1 29.40 63.58 -35.18
C MET A 1 29.22 62.72 -33.98
N LYS A 2 27.98 62.49 -33.55
CA LYS A 2 27.61 61.67 -32.38
C LYS A 2 27.03 60.34 -32.92
N TYR A 3 27.68 59.24 -32.62
CA TYR A 3 27.11 57.88 -32.82
C TYR A 3 26.51 57.41 -31.51
N LYS A 4 25.20 57.18 -31.49
CA LYS A 4 24.47 56.51 -30.45
C LYS A 4 24.57 55.00 -30.70
N PHE A 5 25.10 54.21 -29.75
CA PHE A 5 25.00 52.77 -29.69
C PHE A 5 23.66 52.42 -29.03
N LEU A 6 22.81 51.72 -29.78
CA LEU A 6 21.57 51.14 -29.28
C LEU A 6 21.93 49.71 -28.79
N LEU A 7 21.91 49.49 -27.47
CA LEU A 7 22.00 48.12 -26.89
C LEU A 7 20.59 47.48 -26.97
N LEU A 8 20.48 46.49 -27.81
CA LEU A 8 19.29 45.63 -27.88
C LEU A 8 19.46 44.52 -26.81
N PHE A 9 18.71 44.60 -25.69
CA PHE A 9 18.55 43.54 -24.75
C PHE A 9 17.56 42.50 -25.33
N ALA A 10 18.06 41.41 -25.87
CA ALA A 10 17.25 40.26 -26.19
C ALA A 10 16.97 39.48 -24.88
N THR A 11 15.83 39.72 -24.28
CA THR A 11 15.27 38.82 -23.24
C THR A 11 14.83 37.54 -23.93
N LEU A 12 15.62 36.51 -23.77
CA LEU A 12 15.21 35.12 -24.01
C LEU A 12 14.14 34.76 -22.98
N PHE A 13 12.89 34.86 -23.36
CA PHE A 13 11.84 34.12 -22.68
C PHE A 13 12.05 32.62 -22.97
N PHE A 14 12.55 31.88 -21.99
CA PHE A 14 12.31 30.44 -21.94
C PHE A 14 10.82 30.28 -21.72
N MET A 15 10.06 30.10 -22.78
CA MET A 15 8.77 29.46 -22.69
C MET A 15 9.04 28.04 -22.25
N ASN A 16 8.85 27.76 -20.97
CA ASN A 16 8.53 26.40 -20.57
C ASN A 16 7.25 26.06 -21.33
N GLU A 17 7.34 25.26 -22.37
CA GLU A 17 6.18 24.58 -22.93
C GLU A 17 5.62 23.72 -21.81
N VAL A 18 4.65 24.25 -21.09
CA VAL A 18 3.74 23.46 -20.27
C VAL A 18 2.97 22.61 -21.26
N PHE A 19 3.44 21.41 -21.53
CA PHE A 19 2.70 20.42 -22.30
C PHE A 19 1.35 20.26 -21.61
N ALA A 20 0.29 20.74 -22.25
CA ALA A 20 -1.05 20.66 -21.71
C ALA A 20 -1.42 19.18 -21.61
N GLN A 21 -1.69 18.73 -20.41
CA GLN A 21 -2.20 17.39 -20.17
C GLN A 21 -3.52 17.22 -20.95
N PRO A 22 -3.81 16.02 -21.52
CA PRO A 22 -4.95 15.86 -22.43
C PRO A 22 -6.29 16.13 -21.74
N TYR A 23 -6.38 15.92 -20.40
CA TYR A 23 -7.59 16.18 -19.62
C TYR A 23 -7.25 16.81 -18.27
N SER A 24 -8.13 17.70 -17.77
CA SER A 24 -8.00 18.25 -16.42
C SER A 24 -8.30 17.17 -15.36
N GLU A 25 -7.56 17.16 -14.26
CA GLU A 25 -7.81 16.27 -13.10
C GLU A 25 -9.23 16.46 -12.52
N LYS A 26 -9.84 17.63 -12.73
CA LYS A 26 -11.23 17.92 -12.33
C LYS A 26 -12.27 16.94 -12.89
N PHE A 27 -11.92 16.17 -13.94
CA PHE A 27 -12.82 15.16 -14.51
C PHE A 27 -12.92 13.89 -13.66
N PHE A 28 -11.98 13.68 -12.74
CA PHE A 28 -11.92 12.46 -11.90
C PHE A 28 -11.54 12.74 -10.44
N ASP A 29 -11.50 14.00 -10.01
CA ASP A 29 -11.15 14.38 -8.62
C ASP A 29 -12.20 13.94 -7.58
N ALA A 30 -13.40 13.52 -7.99
CA ALA A 30 -14.39 12.90 -7.11
C ALA A 30 -14.15 11.41 -6.84
N MET A 31 -13.27 10.77 -7.60
CA MET A 31 -12.92 9.37 -7.37
C MET A 31 -12.09 9.23 -6.08
N ARG A 32 -12.22 8.10 -5.39
CA ARG A 32 -11.52 7.86 -4.13
C ARG A 32 -10.99 6.43 -4.07
N TRP A 33 -9.74 6.32 -3.69
CA TRP A 33 -9.14 5.06 -3.30
C TRP A 33 -9.64 4.65 -1.92
N ARG A 34 -9.94 3.38 -1.73
CA ARG A 34 -10.20 2.78 -0.42
C ARG A 34 -9.15 1.74 -0.05
N CYS A 35 -8.69 1.77 1.19
CA CYS A 35 -7.83 0.74 1.76
C CYS A 35 -8.70 -0.45 2.17
N ILE A 36 -8.41 -1.63 1.66
CA ILE A 36 -9.14 -2.85 2.03
C ILE A 36 -8.41 -3.68 3.10
N GLY A 37 -7.20 -3.29 3.46
CA GLY A 37 -6.33 -4.07 4.34
C GLY A 37 -5.50 -5.10 3.55
N PRO A 38 -5.07 -6.21 4.16
CA PRO A 38 -5.31 -6.58 5.54
C PRO A 38 -4.64 -5.60 6.50
N HIS A 39 -5.20 -5.49 7.71
CA HIS A 39 -4.57 -4.75 8.79
C HIS A 39 -3.51 -5.65 9.43
N ARG A 40 -2.42 -5.81 8.76
CA ARG A 40 -1.26 -6.59 9.14
C ARG A 40 -0.01 -5.74 8.96
N GLY A 41 0.85 -5.69 9.99
CA GLY A 41 2.03 -4.84 10.00
C GLY A 41 3.04 -5.23 8.93
N GLY A 42 3.90 -4.27 8.58
CA GLY A 42 5.06 -4.41 7.71
C GLY A 42 6.28 -3.76 8.34
N ARG A 43 7.42 -3.79 7.65
CA ARG A 43 8.73 -3.37 8.17
C ARG A 43 8.67 -2.00 8.82
N THR A 44 8.96 -1.99 10.10
CA THR A 44 8.97 -0.82 10.97
C THR A 44 10.36 -0.69 11.59
N VAL A 45 11.06 0.39 11.25
CA VAL A 45 12.45 0.63 11.69
C VAL A 45 12.57 1.80 12.66
N GLY A 46 11.68 2.79 12.57
CA GLY A 46 11.57 3.88 13.51
C GLY A 46 10.57 3.56 14.62
N ALA A 47 10.93 3.74 15.89
CA ALA A 47 10.01 3.50 16.99
C ALA A 47 10.40 4.29 18.21
N VAL A 48 9.48 5.13 18.74
CA VAL A 48 9.70 5.95 19.91
C VAL A 48 8.43 6.14 20.72
N GLY A 49 8.54 6.12 22.05
CA GLY A 49 7.47 6.49 22.99
C GLY A 49 7.68 7.88 23.57
N VAL A 50 6.64 8.40 24.20
CA VAL A 50 6.67 9.71 24.89
C VAL A 50 6.79 9.49 26.40
N PRO A 51 7.94 9.76 27.05
CA PRO A 51 8.14 9.43 28.47
C PRO A 51 7.18 10.13 29.44
N SER A 52 6.65 11.29 29.06
CA SER A 52 5.65 12.05 29.83
C SER A 52 4.20 11.60 29.57
N GLN A 53 3.95 10.81 28.51
CA GLN A 53 2.67 10.29 28.09
C GLN A 53 2.82 8.79 27.78
N PRO A 54 2.81 7.91 28.80
CA PRO A 54 3.24 6.53 28.65
C PRO A 54 2.40 5.67 27.70
N ASN A 55 1.21 6.15 27.35
CA ASN A 55 0.28 5.54 26.38
C ASN A 55 0.50 5.99 24.93
N VAL A 56 1.41 6.95 24.69
CA VAL A 56 1.63 7.57 23.38
C VAL A 56 2.93 7.06 22.77
N PHE A 57 2.83 6.52 21.54
CA PHE A 57 3.97 6.04 20.76
C PHE A 57 3.84 6.49 19.31
N TYR A 58 4.98 6.58 18.65
CA TYR A 58 5.11 6.83 17.22
C TYR A 58 5.96 5.75 16.59
N ILE A 59 5.60 5.35 15.37
CA ILE A 59 6.39 4.41 14.57
C ILE A 59 6.62 4.95 13.17
N GLY A 60 7.78 4.65 12.61
CA GLY A 60 8.20 4.94 11.25
C GLY A 60 8.25 3.67 10.44
N VAL A 61 7.41 3.59 9.41
CA VAL A 61 7.24 2.39 8.58
C VAL A 61 7.85 2.61 7.21
N ASN A 62 8.56 1.61 6.72
CA ASN A 62 9.12 1.65 5.37
C ASN A 62 7.99 1.67 4.34
N ASN A 63 7.92 2.74 3.54
CA ASN A 63 6.82 3.04 2.60
C ASN A 63 5.42 3.16 3.23
N GLY A 64 5.32 3.17 4.58
CA GLY A 64 4.06 3.25 5.31
C GLY A 64 3.81 4.57 6.02
N GLY A 65 4.79 5.47 6.06
CA GLY A 65 4.71 6.76 6.75
C GLY A 65 4.88 6.67 8.25
N VAL A 66 4.50 7.74 8.95
CA VAL A 66 4.50 7.81 10.43
C VAL A 66 3.11 7.48 10.95
N TRP A 67 3.07 6.61 11.97
CA TRP A 67 1.84 6.24 12.67
C TRP A 67 1.92 6.59 14.15
N LYS A 68 0.78 6.88 14.74
CA LYS A 68 0.63 7.26 16.15
C LYS A 68 -0.39 6.37 16.84
N THR A 69 -0.08 5.95 18.06
CA THR A 69 -1.04 5.39 19.02
C THR A 69 -1.16 6.28 20.24
N THR A 70 -2.31 6.27 20.91
CA THR A 70 -2.58 6.94 22.17
C THR A 70 -3.18 6.01 23.21
N ASP A 71 -3.07 4.70 22.99
CA ASP A 71 -3.71 3.63 23.78
C ASP A 71 -2.83 2.38 23.89
N TYR A 72 -1.51 2.58 24.07
CA TYR A 72 -0.51 1.51 24.21
C TYR A 72 -0.47 0.54 23.02
N GLY A 73 -0.67 1.03 21.80
CA GLY A 73 -0.62 0.21 20.61
C GLY A 73 -1.88 -0.60 20.34
N ARG A 74 -3.00 -0.34 21.02
CA ARG A 74 -4.29 -0.98 20.74
C ARG A 74 -4.82 -0.54 19.37
N THR A 75 -4.71 0.77 19.09
CA THR A 75 -5.04 1.33 17.76
C THR A 75 -3.92 2.22 17.25
N TRP A 76 -3.74 2.22 15.93
CA TRP A 76 -2.76 3.06 15.25
C TRP A 76 -3.42 3.91 14.17
N LYS A 77 -3.00 5.17 14.06
CA LYS A 77 -3.48 6.11 13.05
C LYS A 77 -2.32 6.66 12.23
N PRO A 78 -2.41 6.67 10.90
CA PRO A 78 -1.42 7.33 10.07
C PRO A 78 -1.50 8.86 10.27
N ILE A 79 -0.35 9.51 10.33
CA ILE A 79 -0.23 10.96 10.56
C ILE A 79 0.72 11.64 9.59
N PHE A 80 1.09 10.96 8.48
CA PHE A 80 2.09 11.43 7.51
C PHE A 80 1.59 11.38 6.05
N ASP A 81 0.32 11.05 5.82
CA ASP A 81 -0.25 10.70 4.52
C ASP A 81 -0.23 11.84 3.48
N GLU A 82 -0.20 13.09 3.93
CA GLU A 82 -0.13 14.28 3.06
C GLU A 82 1.29 14.55 2.50
N GLN A 83 2.31 13.85 3.00
CA GLN A 83 3.68 14.08 2.58
C GLN A 83 4.00 13.40 1.23
N PRO A 84 5.03 13.87 0.50
CA PRO A 84 5.38 13.34 -0.82
C PRO A 84 6.18 12.03 -0.75
N THR A 85 6.59 11.58 0.42
CA THR A 85 7.30 10.31 0.65
C THR A 85 6.61 9.51 1.74
N GLY A 86 6.70 8.18 1.67
CA GLY A 86 6.15 7.28 2.67
C GLY A 86 7.20 6.47 3.42
N SER A 87 8.46 6.45 2.98
CA SER A 87 9.51 5.66 3.63
C SER A 87 10.15 6.42 4.78
N ILE A 88 10.14 5.84 5.99
CA ILE A 88 10.69 6.44 7.21
C ILE A 88 11.78 5.52 7.77
N GLY A 89 13.00 6.08 7.92
CA GLY A 89 14.16 5.35 8.44
C GLY A 89 14.34 5.49 9.95
N ASP A 90 14.05 6.66 10.52
CA ASP A 90 14.07 6.88 11.98
C ASP A 90 13.19 8.06 12.38
N LEU A 91 12.82 8.12 13.65
CA LEU A 91 12.08 9.25 14.23
C LEU A 91 12.36 9.40 15.71
N ASP A 92 12.29 10.64 16.20
CA ASP A 92 12.47 10.94 17.62
C ASP A 92 11.51 12.06 18.08
N VAL A 93 11.16 12.03 19.36
CA VAL A 93 10.27 12.99 20.02
C VAL A 93 11.02 13.76 21.07
N SER A 94 10.91 15.09 21.05
CA SER A 94 11.56 15.92 22.06
C SER A 94 11.05 15.60 23.47
N ILE A 95 11.98 15.29 24.37
CA ILE A 95 11.69 15.04 25.79
C ILE A 95 11.19 16.32 26.47
N SER A 96 11.72 17.48 26.10
CA SER A 96 11.34 18.79 26.67
C SER A 96 9.99 19.28 26.15
N ASN A 97 9.59 18.89 24.93
CA ASN A 97 8.34 19.28 24.28
C ASN A 97 7.76 18.16 23.44
N PRO A 98 6.85 17.33 23.97
CA PRO A 98 6.33 16.15 23.26
C PRO A 98 5.50 16.47 22.00
N ASN A 99 5.24 17.74 21.71
CA ASN A 99 4.62 18.15 20.44
C ASN A 99 5.64 18.24 19.27
N VAL A 100 6.95 18.29 19.58
CA VAL A 100 8.01 18.38 18.59
C VAL A 100 8.51 16.99 18.26
N ILE A 101 8.39 16.64 16.98
CA ILE A 101 8.80 15.34 16.40
C ILE A 101 9.69 15.65 15.20
N TYR A 102 10.78 14.91 15.06
CA TYR A 102 11.56 14.85 13.83
C TYR A 102 11.46 13.46 13.23
N ALA A 103 11.37 13.39 11.91
CA ALA A 103 11.36 12.15 11.15
C ALA A 103 12.36 12.25 9.99
N GLY A 104 13.19 11.23 9.85
CA GLY A 104 14.12 11.05 8.75
C GLY A 104 13.57 10.04 7.77
N SER A 105 13.50 10.40 6.48
CA SER A 105 12.97 9.53 5.45
C SER A 105 14.02 8.57 4.87
N GLY A 106 13.57 7.56 4.13
CA GLY A 106 14.36 6.42 3.67
C GLY A 106 14.12 5.19 4.54
N GLU A 107 14.92 4.14 4.37
CA GLU A 107 14.75 2.90 5.14
C GLU A 107 15.80 2.72 6.24
N GLY A 108 16.91 3.48 6.17
CA GLY A 108 17.94 3.46 7.22
C GLY A 108 18.70 2.15 7.35
N LEU A 109 18.75 1.33 6.31
CA LEU A 109 19.44 0.04 6.26
C LEU A 109 19.95 -0.27 4.84
N GLN A 110 20.61 -1.41 4.63
CA GLN A 110 21.16 -1.82 3.34
C GLN A 110 20.55 -3.17 2.91
N ARG A 111 19.61 -3.11 1.95
CA ARG A 111 18.91 -4.28 1.39
C ARG A 111 18.70 -4.12 -0.13
N PRO A 112 18.39 -5.19 -0.86
CA PRO A 112 18.19 -5.11 -2.31
C PRO A 112 16.84 -4.51 -2.75
N ASP A 113 15.88 -4.34 -1.84
CA ASP A 113 14.50 -3.91 -2.12
C ASP A 113 14.16 -2.52 -1.55
N LEU A 114 15.17 -1.71 -1.28
CA LEU A 114 15.03 -0.39 -0.64
C LEU A 114 14.24 0.59 -1.48
N SER A 115 13.44 1.39 -0.79
CA SER A 115 12.92 2.65 -1.30
C SER A 115 13.73 3.81 -0.74
N VAL A 116 13.73 4.93 -1.45
CA VAL A 116 14.48 6.13 -1.04
C VAL A 116 13.56 7.17 -0.42
N GLY A 117 14.10 7.90 0.54
CA GLY A 117 13.50 9.08 1.12
C GLY A 117 13.84 10.35 0.37
N ASP A 118 13.48 11.49 1.00
CA ASP A 118 13.77 12.84 0.49
C ASP A 118 14.24 13.81 1.58
N GLY A 119 14.80 13.27 2.68
CA GLY A 119 15.43 14.04 3.77
C GLY A 119 14.62 14.08 5.05
N MET A 120 14.61 15.24 5.71
CA MET A 120 14.13 15.41 7.08
C MET A 120 12.79 16.14 7.13
N TYR A 121 11.97 15.76 8.12
CA TYR A 121 10.70 16.40 8.44
C TYR A 121 10.59 16.76 9.91
N LYS A 122 9.81 17.80 10.22
CA LYS A 122 9.48 18.25 11.58
C LYS A 122 7.99 18.48 11.73
N SER A 123 7.45 18.03 12.84
CA SER A 123 6.15 18.45 13.36
C SER A 123 6.35 19.24 14.66
N VAL A 124 5.49 20.22 14.91
CA VAL A 124 5.45 21.00 16.18
C VAL A 124 4.10 20.90 16.89
N ASP A 125 3.26 20.00 16.43
CA ASP A 125 1.88 19.81 16.87
C ASP A 125 1.49 18.33 17.08
N ALA A 126 2.46 17.53 17.50
CA ALA A 126 2.33 16.11 17.80
C ALA A 126 1.91 15.29 16.56
N GLY A 127 2.41 15.65 15.37
CA GLY A 127 2.25 14.92 14.11
C GLY A 127 1.00 15.31 13.31
N ARG A 128 0.27 16.39 13.68
CA ARG A 128 -0.89 16.84 12.87
C ARG A 128 -0.48 17.50 11.57
N THR A 129 0.62 18.25 11.58
CA THR A 129 1.22 18.86 10.41
C THR A 129 2.73 18.63 10.37
N TRP A 130 3.30 18.64 9.16
CA TRP A 130 4.71 18.39 8.94
C TRP A 130 5.33 19.44 8.02
N THR A 131 6.58 19.78 8.30
CA THR A 131 7.40 20.69 7.48
C THR A 131 8.66 19.95 7.02
N HIS A 132 8.92 19.96 5.72
CA HIS A 132 10.15 19.45 5.15
C HIS A 132 11.34 20.36 5.49
N LEU A 133 12.45 19.78 5.92
CA LEU A 133 13.62 20.50 6.45
C LEU A 133 14.89 20.38 5.57
N GLY A 134 14.76 19.87 4.33
CA GLY A 134 15.91 19.66 3.44
C GLY A 134 16.58 18.29 3.62
N LEU A 135 17.86 18.19 3.26
CA LEU A 135 18.65 16.96 3.16
C LEU A 135 18.08 15.94 2.16
N LYS A 136 17.43 16.43 1.09
CA LYS A 136 16.74 15.59 0.09
C LYS A 136 17.68 14.55 -0.53
N GLU A 137 18.89 14.93 -0.86
CA GLU A 137 19.87 14.07 -1.53
C GLU A 137 20.54 13.04 -0.60
N CYS A 138 20.17 12.99 0.69
CA CYS A 138 20.66 11.94 1.58
C CYS A 138 20.05 10.56 1.29
N GLN A 139 18.89 10.50 0.68
CA GLN A 139 18.09 9.31 0.37
C GLN A 139 17.78 8.40 1.56
N GLN A 140 18.74 8.11 2.43
CA GLN A 140 18.60 7.21 3.57
C GLN A 140 19.04 7.91 4.86
N ILE A 141 18.11 8.13 5.78
CA ILE A 141 18.40 8.60 7.14
C ILE A 141 18.31 7.38 8.07
N GLY A 142 19.46 6.92 8.59
CA GLY A 142 19.54 5.72 9.42
C GLY A 142 19.29 5.97 10.90
N GLY A 143 19.48 7.19 11.38
CA GLY A 143 19.29 7.53 12.78
C GLY A 143 19.21 9.03 13.02
N LEU A 144 18.53 9.42 14.07
CA LEU A 144 18.50 10.80 14.53
C LEU A 144 18.36 10.86 16.07
N THR A 145 18.80 11.98 16.67
CA THR A 145 18.65 12.20 18.09
C THR A 145 18.46 13.67 18.38
N ILE A 146 17.47 13.97 19.24
CA ILE A 146 17.17 15.32 19.70
C ILE A 146 17.89 15.57 21.03
N ASP A 147 18.50 16.74 21.19
CA ASP A 147 19.05 17.14 22.48
C ASP A 147 17.94 17.17 23.54
N PRO A 148 18.06 16.41 24.65
CA PRO A 148 17.04 16.34 25.68
C PRO A 148 16.73 17.69 26.35
N THR A 149 17.61 18.65 26.25
CA THR A 149 17.51 20.00 26.85
C THR A 149 17.14 21.08 25.83
N ASN A 150 17.26 20.81 24.52
CA ASN A 150 17.03 21.80 23.46
C ASN A 150 16.45 21.16 22.19
N GLU A 151 15.15 21.25 22.01
CA GLU A 151 14.42 20.70 20.86
C GLU A 151 14.87 21.21 19.47
N ASN A 152 15.66 22.29 19.43
CA ASN A 152 16.18 22.87 18.20
C ASN A 152 17.58 22.35 17.83
N ARG A 153 18.22 21.62 18.74
CA ARG A 153 19.50 20.96 18.47
C ARG A 153 19.28 19.49 18.18
N VAL A 154 19.57 19.10 16.94
CA VAL A 154 19.32 17.73 16.46
C VAL A 154 20.53 17.25 15.68
N PHE A 155 20.88 15.98 15.86
CA PHE A 155 21.86 15.28 15.04
C PHE A 155 21.16 14.26 14.16
N VAL A 156 21.66 14.09 12.93
CA VAL A 156 21.10 13.19 11.91
C VAL A 156 22.24 12.36 11.32
N ALA A 157 22.05 11.05 11.28
CA ALA A 157 22.94 10.10 10.63
C ALA A 157 22.43 9.86 9.19
N ALA A 158 23.13 10.42 8.20
CA ALA A 158 22.82 10.27 6.79
C ALA A 158 23.67 9.14 6.19
N LEU A 159 23.01 8.02 5.87
CA LEU A 159 23.64 6.87 5.22
C LEU A 159 23.93 7.16 3.74
N GLY A 160 23.12 8.01 3.09
CA GLY A 160 23.29 8.40 1.68
C GLY A 160 22.69 7.41 0.70
N HIS A 161 23.17 7.40 -0.54
CA HIS A 161 22.68 6.52 -1.59
C HIS A 161 23.09 5.06 -1.34
N PRO A 162 22.17 4.12 -1.23
CA PRO A 162 22.52 2.71 -1.02
C PRO A 162 23.19 2.09 -2.25
N TYR A 163 22.88 2.58 -3.45
CA TYR A 163 23.32 2.02 -4.74
C TYR A 163 24.42 2.84 -5.44
N GLY A 164 24.87 3.95 -4.86
CA GLY A 164 25.85 4.81 -5.50
C GLY A 164 26.72 5.60 -4.51
N PRO A 165 27.85 6.20 -4.97
CA PRO A 165 28.58 7.17 -4.18
C PRO A 165 27.73 8.44 -3.99
N ASN A 166 27.88 9.10 -2.84
CA ASN A 166 27.06 10.27 -2.53
C ASN A 166 27.80 11.22 -1.58
N PRO A 167 28.01 12.49 -1.94
CA PRO A 167 28.71 13.46 -1.08
C PRO A 167 27.88 13.88 0.15
N GLU A 168 26.56 13.58 0.17
CA GLU A 168 25.66 13.96 1.28
C GLU A 168 25.65 12.96 2.44
N ARG A 169 26.58 12.00 2.46
CA ARG A 169 26.79 11.06 3.56
C ARG A 169 27.39 11.76 4.79
N GLY A 170 27.19 11.19 5.98
CA GLY A 170 27.83 11.63 7.23
C GLY A 170 26.86 12.06 8.32
N VAL A 171 27.39 12.74 9.34
CA VAL A 171 26.57 13.27 10.44
C VAL A 171 26.27 14.74 10.20
N TYR A 172 25.02 15.10 10.29
CA TYR A 172 24.53 16.48 10.24
C TYR A 172 24.05 16.94 11.60
N ARG A 173 24.22 18.25 11.86
CA ARG A 173 23.73 18.90 13.06
C ARG A 173 22.97 20.17 12.69
N THR A 174 21.80 20.38 13.31
CA THR A 174 21.12 21.67 13.36
C THR A 174 21.19 22.26 14.77
N LEU A 175 21.20 23.59 14.88
CA LEU A 175 21.07 24.34 16.12
C LEU A 175 19.83 25.25 16.13
N ASP A 176 19.10 25.30 15.05
CA ASP A 176 18.00 26.23 14.80
C ASP A 176 16.67 25.49 14.42
N GLY A 177 16.59 24.22 14.79
CA GLY A 177 15.40 23.42 14.58
C GLY A 177 15.19 22.95 13.14
N GLY A 178 16.29 22.79 12.38
CA GLY A 178 16.28 22.27 11.03
C GLY A 178 16.18 23.34 9.93
N LYS A 179 16.27 24.62 10.27
CA LYS A 179 16.31 25.71 9.29
C LYS A 179 17.63 25.72 8.52
N SER A 180 18.70 25.29 9.18
CA SER A 180 20.00 25.07 8.57
C SER A 180 20.67 23.81 9.11
N TRP A 181 21.50 23.17 8.27
CA TRP A 181 22.22 21.95 8.60
C TRP A 181 23.74 22.15 8.41
N GLN A 182 24.51 21.66 9.36
CA GLN A 182 25.97 21.60 9.30
C GLN A 182 26.39 20.13 9.20
N LYS A 183 27.19 19.78 8.20
CA LYS A 183 27.84 18.47 8.12
C LYS A 183 29.03 18.47 9.06
N VAL A 184 28.92 17.78 10.20
CA VAL A 184 29.87 17.83 11.31
C VAL A 184 30.81 16.62 11.36
N LEU A 185 30.45 15.52 10.69
CA LEU A 185 31.34 14.38 10.46
C LEU A 185 31.14 13.88 9.03
N TYR A 186 32.20 13.87 8.26
CA TYR A 186 32.25 13.37 6.91
C TYR A 186 33.57 12.64 6.67
N ILE A 187 33.53 11.48 6.07
CA ILE A 187 34.71 10.68 5.75
C ILE A 187 34.97 10.77 4.24
N ASP A 188 34.08 10.16 3.45
CA ASP A 188 34.13 10.17 1.99
C ASP A 188 32.72 9.92 1.41
N GLU A 189 32.59 9.84 0.10
CA GLU A 189 31.33 9.63 -0.61
C GLU A 189 30.80 8.17 -0.54
N ASN A 190 31.53 7.26 0.11
CA ASN A 190 31.19 5.85 0.24
C ASN A 190 30.87 5.45 1.68
N THR A 191 31.23 6.28 2.66
CA THR A 191 31.03 6.02 4.10
C THR A 191 29.95 6.93 4.66
N GLY A 192 28.79 6.39 5.01
CA GLY A 192 27.68 7.12 5.61
C GLY A 192 27.59 6.93 7.11
N ALA A 193 26.83 7.78 7.79
CA ALA A 193 26.44 7.56 9.17
C ALA A 193 25.12 6.75 9.21
N ILE A 194 25.05 5.74 10.07
CA ILE A 194 23.84 4.94 10.25
C ILE A 194 23.20 5.15 11.61
N GLN A 195 23.98 5.48 12.61
CA GLN A 195 23.49 5.78 13.94
C GLN A 195 24.22 6.99 14.53
N VAL A 196 23.47 7.85 15.24
CA VAL A 196 24.02 8.94 16.05
C VAL A 196 23.26 9.02 17.36
N THR A 197 23.97 9.18 18.50
CA THR A 197 23.36 9.18 19.82
C THR A 197 24.08 10.17 20.73
N LEU A 198 23.29 10.95 21.48
CA LEU A 198 23.80 11.83 22.53
C LEU A 198 23.91 11.06 23.84
N ASP A 199 24.91 11.39 24.65
CA ASP A 199 24.95 10.96 26.05
C ASP A 199 23.76 11.60 26.78
N PRO A 200 22.86 10.83 27.39
CA PRO A 200 21.67 11.38 28.03
C PRO A 200 21.96 12.29 29.23
N ASN A 201 23.16 12.19 29.82
CA ASN A 201 23.57 12.96 30.99
C ASN A 201 24.49 14.14 30.63
N ASP A 202 25.19 14.12 29.48
CA ASP A 202 25.97 15.21 28.95
C ASP A 202 25.81 15.33 27.43
N PRO A 203 24.87 16.15 26.94
CA PRO A 203 24.61 16.28 25.51
C PRO A 203 25.78 16.86 24.68
N ARG A 204 26.89 17.26 25.28
CA ARG A 204 28.13 17.62 24.56
C ARG A 204 28.87 16.38 24.03
N ILE A 205 28.62 15.23 24.67
CA ILE A 205 29.18 13.95 24.23
C ILE A 205 28.26 13.32 23.21
N VAL A 206 28.80 13.06 22.02
CA VAL A 206 28.07 12.50 20.88
C VAL A 206 28.84 11.30 20.34
N TYR A 207 28.13 10.21 20.05
CA TYR A 207 28.69 9.04 19.38
C TYR A 207 28.01 8.85 18.03
N ALA A 208 28.77 8.38 17.04
CA ALA A 208 28.26 8.07 15.73
C ALA A 208 28.90 6.79 15.15
N ASP A 209 28.10 5.91 14.58
CA ASP A 209 28.58 4.80 13.74
C ASP A 209 28.67 5.26 12.30
N MET A 210 29.88 5.19 11.74
CA MET A 210 30.16 5.44 10.34
C MET A 210 30.32 4.10 9.65
N TRP A 211 29.52 3.87 8.63
CA TRP A 211 29.47 2.58 7.93
C TRP A 211 29.71 2.73 6.44
N ALA A 212 30.71 2.04 5.93
CA ALA A 212 31.02 1.96 4.52
C ALA A 212 30.41 0.69 3.93
N GLY A 213 29.44 0.86 3.05
CA GLY A 213 28.72 -0.25 2.42
C GLY A 213 28.13 0.15 1.07
N ARG A 214 27.95 -0.82 0.19
CA ARG A 214 27.35 -0.63 -1.12
C ARG A 214 26.46 -1.80 -1.48
N GLN A 215 25.20 -1.50 -1.78
CA GLN A 215 24.27 -2.48 -2.36
C GLN A 215 24.56 -2.60 -3.86
N GLY A 216 24.81 -3.82 -4.34
CA GLY A 216 24.92 -4.10 -5.76
C GLY A 216 23.57 -4.33 -6.43
N PRO A 217 23.45 -4.19 -7.75
CA PRO A 217 22.20 -4.41 -8.48
C PRO A 217 21.74 -5.87 -8.51
N TRP A 218 22.62 -6.82 -8.18
CA TRP A 218 22.38 -8.29 -8.18
C TRP A 218 21.96 -8.86 -6.80
N GLU A 219 21.21 -8.17 -6.00
CA GLU A 219 20.70 -8.59 -4.70
C GLU A 219 21.72 -8.81 -3.57
N ASN A 220 23.01 -8.59 -3.80
CA ASN A 220 24.05 -8.68 -2.78
C ASN A 220 24.83 -7.37 -2.72
N GLY A 221 25.35 -7.06 -1.55
CA GLY A 221 26.15 -5.88 -1.31
C GLY A 221 27.49 -6.20 -0.68
N GLU A 222 28.29 -5.17 -0.51
CA GLU A 222 29.52 -5.17 0.31
C GLU A 222 29.21 -4.40 1.59
N TRP A 223 29.50 -5.01 2.73
CA TRP A 223 29.06 -4.52 4.05
C TRP A 223 30.22 -4.10 4.97
N ASP A 224 31.47 -4.33 4.55
CA ASP A 224 32.70 -4.11 5.30
C ASP A 224 33.63 -3.16 4.53
N GLY A 225 33.41 -1.89 4.63
CA GLY A 225 34.26 -0.88 3.98
C GLY A 225 35.35 -0.35 4.89
N LYS A 226 36.46 0.12 4.30
CA LYS A 226 37.72 0.52 5.00
C LYS A 226 37.54 1.55 6.10
N GLU A 227 36.54 2.44 6.00
CA GLU A 227 36.42 3.57 6.92
C GLU A 227 35.30 3.39 7.96
N SER A 228 34.67 2.18 8.01
CA SER A 228 33.68 1.86 9.05
C SER A 228 34.26 2.00 10.46
N GLY A 229 33.44 2.39 11.42
CA GLY A 229 33.85 2.48 12.81
C GLY A 229 33.04 3.43 13.66
N LEU A 230 33.23 3.32 14.97
CA LEU A 230 32.59 4.16 15.98
C LEU A 230 33.40 5.41 16.24
N TYR A 231 32.72 6.55 16.25
CA TYR A 231 33.34 7.87 16.49
C TYR A 231 32.72 8.55 17.72
N LYS A 232 33.51 9.31 18.44
CA LYS A 232 33.11 10.09 19.62
C LYS A 232 33.49 11.55 19.49
N SER A 233 32.58 12.43 19.85
CA SER A 233 32.84 13.85 20.08
C SER A 233 32.59 14.20 21.54
N THR A 234 33.35 15.10 22.12
CA THR A 234 33.21 15.65 23.50
C THR A 234 32.90 17.14 23.52
N ASP A 235 32.71 17.75 22.34
CA ASP A 235 32.51 19.18 22.17
C ASP A 235 31.24 19.50 21.33
N GLY A 236 30.24 18.63 21.44
CA GLY A 236 28.95 18.83 20.76
C GLY A 236 28.99 18.60 19.27
N GLY A 237 29.88 17.71 18.81
CA GLY A 237 29.97 17.31 17.41
C GLY A 237 30.88 18.21 16.57
N SER A 238 31.69 19.06 17.20
CA SER A 238 32.62 19.95 16.45
C SER A 238 33.90 19.25 16.06
N ASN A 239 34.44 18.37 16.93
CA ASN A 239 35.58 17.51 16.64
C ASN A 239 35.26 16.06 16.99
N TRP A 240 35.81 15.12 16.22
CA TRP A 240 35.54 13.69 16.33
C TRP A 240 36.79 12.85 16.42
N LYS A 241 36.79 11.82 17.26
CA LYS A 241 37.83 10.83 17.42
C LYS A 241 37.26 9.44 17.11
N LYS A 242 37.94 8.68 16.22
CA LYS A 242 37.64 7.27 15.99
C LYS A 242 38.03 6.43 17.20
N LEU A 243 37.15 5.57 17.68
CA LEU A 243 37.39 4.66 18.80
C LEU A 243 37.90 3.33 18.26
N THR A 244 39.11 2.92 18.64
CA THR A 244 39.79 1.73 18.09
C THR A 244 40.28 0.75 19.15
N ASN A 245 40.36 1.18 20.41
CA ASN A 245 40.97 0.35 21.45
C ASN A 245 40.05 -0.82 21.85
N GLY A 246 40.40 -2.03 21.40
CA GLY A 246 39.67 -3.26 21.71
C GLY A 246 38.50 -3.55 20.78
N LEU A 247 38.16 -2.67 19.81
CA LEU A 247 37.25 -2.95 18.71
C LEU A 247 38.01 -3.58 17.52
N PRO A 248 37.34 -4.43 16.70
CA PRO A 248 37.90 -4.89 15.45
C PRO A 248 38.25 -3.76 14.51
N THR A 249 39.23 -3.98 13.64
CA THR A 249 39.64 -3.03 12.59
C THR A 249 39.00 -3.39 11.25
N THR A 250 39.15 -2.48 10.29
CA THR A 250 38.63 -2.74 8.94
C THR A 250 39.38 -3.88 8.22
N ASP A 251 40.64 -4.12 8.55
CA ASP A 251 41.40 -5.31 8.08
C ASP A 251 40.89 -6.63 8.71
N GLN A 252 40.05 -6.54 9.70
CA GLN A 252 39.37 -7.64 10.38
C GLN A 252 37.88 -7.74 10.02
N GLU A 253 37.50 -7.27 8.84
CA GLU A 253 36.14 -7.33 8.28
C GLU A 253 35.13 -6.54 9.14
N LEU A 254 35.52 -5.38 9.69
CA LEU A 254 34.61 -4.53 10.47
C LEU A 254 33.54 -3.90 9.56
N GLY A 255 32.29 -4.31 9.76
CA GLY A 255 31.11 -3.75 9.17
C GLY A 255 30.41 -2.75 10.07
N ARG A 256 29.12 -2.94 10.31
CA ARG A 256 28.24 -2.05 11.11
C ARG A 256 28.43 -2.26 12.60
N ILE A 257 28.36 -1.17 13.36
CA ILE A 257 28.35 -1.18 14.83
C ILE A 257 27.04 -0.56 15.32
N GLY A 258 26.15 -1.36 15.90
CA GLY A 258 25.07 -0.82 16.72
C GLY A 258 25.55 -0.58 18.15
N PHE A 259 25.16 0.52 18.79
CA PHE A 259 25.63 0.82 20.14
C PHE A 259 24.58 1.54 20.99
N CYS A 260 24.76 1.48 22.31
CA CYS A 260 23.96 2.24 23.26
C CYS A 260 24.80 2.67 24.47
N ILE A 261 24.37 3.75 25.11
CA ILE A 261 24.90 4.29 26.35
C ILE A 261 23.93 3.92 27.47
N ALA A 262 24.42 3.40 28.59
CA ALA A 262 23.56 3.12 29.72
C ALA A 262 23.11 4.44 30.39
N PRO A 263 21.81 4.77 30.43
CA PRO A 263 21.33 6.05 30.94
C PRO A 263 21.68 6.28 32.44
N SER A 264 21.73 5.19 33.21
CA SER A 264 22.12 5.24 34.63
C SER A 264 23.63 5.32 34.85
N ASN A 265 24.47 5.11 33.81
CA ASN A 265 25.92 5.16 33.92
C ASN A 265 26.57 5.45 32.55
N SER A 266 26.86 6.71 32.23
CA SER A 266 27.44 7.14 30.94
C SER A 266 28.83 6.54 30.64
N ASN A 267 29.53 5.96 31.62
CA ASN A 267 30.77 5.23 31.37
C ASN A 267 30.54 3.82 30.77
N ARG A 268 29.32 3.28 30.95
CA ARG A 268 28.94 1.95 30.43
C ARG A 268 28.31 2.09 29.06
N LEU A 269 28.95 1.49 28.05
CA LEU A 269 28.42 1.34 26.70
C LEU A 269 28.42 -0.14 26.31
N TYR A 270 27.45 -0.47 25.45
CA TYR A 270 27.41 -1.77 24.79
C TYR A 270 27.35 -1.56 23.27
N ALA A 271 27.90 -2.54 22.54
CA ALA A 271 27.84 -2.53 21.08
C ALA A 271 27.61 -3.95 20.53
N THR A 272 26.77 -4.06 19.50
CA THR A 272 26.75 -5.18 18.56
C THR A 272 27.73 -4.85 17.43
N VAL A 273 28.72 -5.71 17.20
CA VAL A 273 29.77 -5.46 16.21
C VAL A 273 29.74 -6.56 15.16
N ASP A 274 29.49 -6.18 13.92
CA ASP A 274 29.60 -7.08 12.76
C ASP A 274 31.06 -7.06 12.27
N ALA A 275 31.79 -8.16 12.46
CA ALA A 275 33.22 -8.23 12.13
C ALA A 275 33.69 -9.67 11.93
N GLY A 276 33.07 -10.41 11.02
CA GLY A 276 33.47 -11.77 10.69
C GLY A 276 33.68 -12.67 11.93
N LYS A 277 34.89 -13.15 12.16
CA LYS A 277 35.21 -14.01 13.30
C LYS A 277 35.33 -13.26 14.64
N LEU A 278 35.46 -11.95 14.60
CA LEU A 278 35.56 -11.09 15.79
C LEU A 278 34.23 -10.39 16.11
N GLY A 279 33.18 -10.69 15.36
CA GLY A 279 31.84 -10.20 15.64
C GLY A 279 31.34 -10.62 17.04
N GLY A 280 30.54 -9.77 17.67
CA GLY A 280 30.04 -10.05 19.01
C GLY A 280 29.39 -8.88 19.71
N ILE A 281 29.02 -9.14 20.95
CA ILE A 281 28.61 -8.11 21.92
C ILE A 281 29.86 -7.59 22.60
N TYR A 282 30.14 -6.31 22.46
CA TYR A 282 31.23 -5.60 23.09
C TYR A 282 30.72 -4.68 24.19
N ARG A 283 31.56 -4.44 25.19
CA ARG A 283 31.28 -3.55 26.32
C ARG A 283 32.45 -2.65 26.62
N SER A 284 32.15 -1.38 26.90
CA SER A 284 33.07 -0.41 27.52
C SER A 284 32.57 -0.02 28.89
N ASP A 285 33.49 0.21 29.82
CA ASP A 285 33.23 0.68 31.18
C ASP A 285 33.89 2.07 31.43
N ASP A 286 34.41 2.73 30.39
CA ASP A 286 35.13 4.02 30.43
C ASP A 286 34.72 4.97 29.29
N ALA A 287 33.41 5.00 29.01
CA ALA A 287 32.84 5.89 28.02
C ALA A 287 33.40 5.69 26.57
N GLY A 288 33.71 4.44 26.24
CA GLY A 288 34.17 4.06 24.91
C GLY A 288 35.66 4.12 24.64
N GLU A 289 36.50 4.46 25.66
CA GLU A 289 37.93 4.55 25.45
C GLU A 289 38.58 3.16 25.29
N HIS A 290 38.08 2.13 25.98
CA HIS A 290 38.45 0.72 25.81
C HIS A 290 37.26 -0.18 25.71
N TRP A 291 37.32 -1.18 24.81
CA TRP A 291 36.29 -2.14 24.57
C TRP A 291 36.75 -3.56 24.77
N ARG A 292 35.87 -4.42 25.21
CA ARG A 292 36.13 -5.85 25.34
C ARG A 292 34.98 -6.66 24.80
N LEU A 293 35.26 -7.77 24.10
CA LEU A 293 34.30 -8.76 23.68
C LEU A 293 33.72 -9.45 24.92
N ILE A 294 32.38 -9.44 25.05
CA ILE A 294 31.66 -10.08 26.15
C ILE A 294 31.04 -11.39 25.69
N ASN A 295 30.43 -11.40 24.50
CA ASN A 295 29.77 -12.59 23.99
C ASN A 295 29.91 -12.67 22.46
N PRO A 296 30.44 -13.78 21.89
CA PRO A 296 30.64 -13.95 20.45
C PRO A 296 29.46 -14.62 19.73
N ASP A 297 28.35 -14.92 20.42
CA ASP A 297 27.21 -15.64 19.83
C ASP A 297 26.61 -14.84 18.67
N ASN A 298 26.70 -15.37 17.45
CA ASN A 298 26.26 -14.70 16.23
C ASN A 298 24.73 -14.50 16.14
N ARG A 299 23.93 -15.18 16.95
CA ARG A 299 22.47 -14.93 17.05
C ARG A 299 22.16 -13.55 17.61
N LEU A 300 23.09 -12.90 18.28
CA LEU A 300 22.95 -11.59 18.94
C LEU A 300 23.35 -10.43 18.02
N TRP A 301 24.22 -10.64 17.02
CA TRP A 301 24.86 -9.59 16.24
C TRP A 301 24.94 -9.88 14.73
N GLY A 302 24.70 -11.11 14.28
CA GLY A 302 24.78 -11.49 12.88
C GLY A 302 23.81 -10.73 11.99
N ARG A 303 24.11 -10.65 10.68
CA ARG A 303 23.33 -9.89 9.68
C ARG A 303 23.34 -8.37 9.95
N GLY A 304 24.53 -7.81 10.20
CA GLY A 304 24.71 -6.37 10.48
C GLY A 304 24.17 -5.44 9.40
N SER A 305 24.01 -5.90 8.16
CA SER A 305 23.30 -5.16 7.10
C SER A 305 21.86 -4.79 7.48
N ASP A 306 21.16 -5.69 8.19
CA ASP A 306 19.77 -5.53 8.62
C ASP A 306 19.67 -5.10 10.09
N PHE A 307 20.41 -5.74 10.98
CA PHE A 307 20.22 -5.66 12.44
C PHE A 307 21.48 -5.20 13.14
N ALA A 308 21.35 -4.21 14.00
CA ALA A 308 22.42 -3.80 14.90
C ALA A 308 21.85 -3.11 16.16
N GLU A 309 20.61 -3.42 16.51
CA GLU A 309 19.97 -2.79 17.66
C GLU A 309 20.41 -3.39 18.97
N ILE A 310 20.88 -2.55 19.88
CA ILE A 310 21.18 -2.87 21.28
C ILE A 310 20.69 -1.76 22.18
N ARG A 311 20.05 -2.11 23.30
CA ARG A 311 19.50 -1.15 24.28
C ARG A 311 19.79 -1.61 25.70
N VAL A 312 19.97 -0.64 26.58
CA VAL A 312 20.17 -0.85 28.02
C VAL A 312 18.96 -0.35 28.78
N ASP A 313 18.57 -1.10 29.80
CA ASP A 313 17.54 -0.65 30.74
C ASP A 313 17.92 0.72 31.34
N PRO A 314 17.02 1.69 31.36
CA PRO A 314 17.31 3.04 31.81
C PRO A 314 17.79 3.13 33.27
N THR A 315 17.41 2.17 34.10
CA THR A 315 17.68 2.16 35.55
C THR A 315 18.78 1.18 35.97
N ASN A 316 18.98 0.12 35.19
CA ASN A 316 19.96 -0.93 35.51
C ASN A 316 20.90 -1.21 34.32
N PRO A 317 22.20 -0.83 34.41
CA PRO A 317 23.15 -1.00 33.33
C PRO A 317 23.54 -2.47 33.04
N GLU A 318 23.13 -3.43 33.88
CA GLU A 318 23.35 -4.86 33.64
C GLU A 318 22.22 -5.53 32.84
N ILE A 319 21.05 -4.85 32.67
CA ILE A 319 19.96 -5.35 31.85
C ILE A 319 20.11 -4.80 30.42
N VAL A 320 20.35 -5.71 29.48
CA VAL A 320 20.65 -5.36 28.09
C VAL A 320 19.73 -6.16 27.15
N TYR A 321 19.28 -5.49 26.10
CA TYR A 321 18.45 -6.09 25.06
C TYR A 321 19.15 -5.99 23.71
N THR A 322 19.04 -7.01 22.86
CA THR A 322 19.38 -6.93 21.43
C THR A 322 18.18 -7.29 20.56
N ALA A 323 18.10 -6.68 19.38
CA ALA A 323 17.15 -7.04 18.35
C ALA A 323 17.89 -7.58 17.13
N ASN A 324 17.48 -8.75 16.67
CA ASN A 324 17.95 -9.48 15.51
C ASN A 324 16.76 -10.31 14.98
N VAL A 325 16.96 -11.44 14.34
CA VAL A 325 15.85 -12.38 14.01
C VAL A 325 15.00 -12.68 15.26
N VAL A 326 15.60 -12.73 16.41
CA VAL A 326 14.95 -12.83 17.74
C VAL A 326 15.43 -11.65 18.59
N THR A 327 14.58 -11.14 19.47
CA THR A 327 15.02 -10.23 20.52
C THR A 327 15.50 -11.01 21.73
N TRP A 328 16.62 -10.58 22.29
CA TRP A 328 17.30 -11.20 23.41
C TRP A 328 17.39 -10.25 24.60
N LYS A 329 17.40 -10.80 25.80
CA LYS A 329 17.58 -10.06 27.06
C LYS A 329 18.70 -10.69 27.89
N SER A 330 19.60 -9.86 28.38
CA SER A 330 20.62 -10.23 29.38
C SER A 330 20.32 -9.54 30.70
N MET A 331 20.60 -10.21 31.80
CA MET A 331 20.44 -9.69 33.16
C MET A 331 21.79 -9.50 33.87
N ASP A 332 22.91 -9.74 33.20
CA ASP A 332 24.26 -9.78 33.76
C ASP A 332 25.31 -9.08 32.91
N GLY A 333 24.91 -8.02 32.26
CA GLY A 333 25.80 -7.13 31.48
C GLY A 333 26.28 -7.73 30.17
N GLY A 334 25.45 -8.56 29.54
CA GLY A 334 25.71 -9.12 28.21
C GLY A 334 26.45 -10.47 28.22
N VAL A 335 26.65 -11.12 29.38
CA VAL A 335 27.35 -12.40 29.46
C VAL A 335 26.44 -13.56 29.06
N HIS A 336 25.24 -13.65 29.68
CA HIS A 336 24.23 -14.65 29.34
C HIS A 336 22.99 -13.96 28.76
N TRP A 337 22.33 -14.68 27.83
CA TRP A 337 21.20 -14.15 27.09
C TRP A 337 20.06 -15.17 27.02
N ASP A 338 18.87 -14.71 27.37
CA ASP A 338 17.62 -15.43 27.18
C ASP A 338 16.78 -14.81 26.08
N MET A 339 15.98 -15.61 25.38
CA MET A 339 15.05 -15.10 24.37
C MET A 339 14.00 -14.23 25.05
N PHE A 340 13.83 -13.00 24.56
CA PHE A 340 12.82 -12.08 25.05
C PHE A 340 11.55 -12.16 24.21
N ARG A 341 11.69 -12.11 22.88
CA ARG A 341 10.58 -12.25 21.94
C ARG A 341 11.08 -12.86 20.63
N GLY A 342 10.29 -13.78 20.05
CA GLY A 342 10.59 -14.41 18.77
C GLY A 342 9.38 -15.17 18.24
N ALA A 343 9.55 -15.91 17.15
CA ALA A 343 8.47 -16.67 16.52
C ALA A 343 7.77 -17.62 17.53
N PRO A 344 6.43 -17.71 17.50
CA PRO A 344 5.50 -17.13 16.52
C PRO A 344 5.10 -15.67 16.80
N GLY A 345 5.78 -14.99 17.67
CA GLY A 345 5.49 -13.63 18.12
C GLY A 345 6.19 -12.54 17.32
N GLY A 346 6.61 -12.83 16.10
CA GLY A 346 7.34 -11.94 15.21
C GLY A 346 8.77 -12.43 14.96
N ASP A 347 9.43 -11.84 13.98
CA ASP A 347 10.84 -12.02 13.65
C ASP A 347 11.41 -10.75 12.99
N ASP A 348 12.72 -10.76 12.72
CA ASP A 348 13.45 -9.66 12.08
C ASP A 348 13.14 -8.31 12.76
N TYR A 349 13.65 -8.18 14.00
CA TYR A 349 13.41 -7.00 14.85
C TYR A 349 14.47 -5.92 14.63
N HIS A 350 14.01 -4.66 14.46
CA HIS A 350 14.87 -3.53 14.09
C HIS A 350 15.04 -2.50 15.21
N ARG A 351 14.05 -2.34 16.08
CA ARG A 351 14.10 -1.28 17.11
C ARG A 351 13.46 -1.73 18.42
N ILE A 352 14.08 -1.30 19.52
CA ILE A 352 13.54 -1.43 20.88
C ILE A 352 13.58 -0.05 21.52
N TRP A 353 12.45 0.41 22.05
CA TRP A 353 12.38 1.59 22.89
C TRP A 353 11.86 1.20 24.27
N ILE A 354 12.56 1.66 25.32
CA ILE A 354 12.22 1.35 26.73
C ILE A 354 11.87 2.67 27.41
N ASN A 355 10.74 2.73 28.11
CA ASN A 355 10.33 3.94 28.79
C ASN A 355 11.30 4.27 29.95
N PRO A 356 11.97 5.44 29.93
CA PRO A 356 12.96 5.80 30.96
C PRO A 356 12.39 6.00 32.35
N LYS A 357 11.06 6.09 32.51
CA LYS A 357 10.36 6.21 33.78
C LYS A 357 9.75 4.90 34.29
N ASN A 358 9.57 3.94 33.40
CA ASN A 358 9.02 2.62 33.74
C ASN A 358 9.50 1.57 32.74
N SER A 359 10.51 0.80 33.07
CA SER A 359 11.13 -0.21 32.21
C SER A 359 10.21 -1.38 31.79
N ASP A 360 9.03 -1.52 32.42
CA ASP A 360 8.02 -2.50 31.99
C ASP A 360 7.28 -2.08 30.72
N ILE A 361 7.38 -0.80 30.33
CA ILE A 361 6.78 -0.27 29.10
C ILE A 361 7.81 -0.28 28.02
N ILE A 362 7.64 -1.17 27.03
CA ILE A 362 8.57 -1.37 25.93
C ILE A 362 7.81 -1.38 24.62
N LEU A 363 8.30 -0.64 23.62
CA LEU A 363 7.88 -0.71 22.22
C LEU A 363 8.93 -1.49 21.44
N ILE A 364 8.50 -2.48 20.66
CA ILE A 364 9.38 -3.26 19.77
C ILE A 364 8.83 -3.15 18.36
N ALA A 365 9.71 -2.93 17.39
CA ALA A 365 9.40 -2.85 15.96
C ALA A 365 10.18 -3.91 15.17
N SER A 366 9.50 -4.50 14.18
CA SER A 366 10.00 -5.59 13.35
C SER A 366 9.52 -5.48 11.90
N ASP A 367 9.89 -6.44 11.06
CA ASP A 367 9.35 -6.59 9.69
C ASP A 367 7.84 -6.87 9.67
N GLN A 368 7.24 -7.21 10.81
CA GLN A 368 5.81 -7.50 10.94
C GLN A 368 5.03 -6.39 11.64
N GLY A 369 5.63 -5.21 11.82
CA GLY A 369 5.02 -4.07 12.47
C GLY A 369 5.59 -3.75 13.84
N ALA A 370 4.79 -3.11 14.70
CA ALA A 370 5.22 -2.72 16.03
C ALA A 370 4.23 -3.16 17.11
N ILE A 371 4.75 -3.55 18.26
CA ILE A 371 3.97 -3.99 19.43
C ILE A 371 4.46 -3.33 20.71
N VAL A 372 3.55 -3.12 21.64
CA VAL A 372 3.81 -2.51 22.95
C VAL A 372 3.53 -3.52 24.06
N THR A 373 4.42 -3.61 25.03
CA THR A 373 4.17 -4.26 26.31
C THR A 373 4.13 -3.24 27.45
N VAL A 374 3.36 -3.52 28.49
CA VAL A 374 3.26 -2.69 29.71
C VAL A 374 3.59 -3.46 30.97
N ASN A 375 4.06 -4.70 30.83
CA ASN A 375 4.35 -5.64 31.92
C ASN A 375 5.68 -6.38 31.71
N GLY A 376 6.68 -5.68 31.17
CA GLY A 376 8.03 -6.19 31.02
C GLY A 376 8.18 -7.32 29.99
N GLY A 377 7.20 -7.48 29.07
CA GLY A 377 7.24 -8.49 28.02
C GLY A 377 6.41 -9.74 28.28
N GLU A 378 5.62 -9.80 29.36
CA GLU A 378 4.72 -10.94 29.59
C GLU A 378 3.61 -11.02 28.54
N THR A 379 3.08 -9.85 28.13
CA THR A 379 2.09 -9.73 27.06
C THR A 379 2.39 -8.52 26.18
N PHE A 380 1.88 -8.55 24.94
CA PHE A 380 2.06 -7.48 23.95
C PHE A 380 0.74 -7.13 23.27
N SER A 381 0.66 -5.92 22.70
CA SER A 381 -0.40 -5.53 21.79
C SER A 381 -0.37 -6.35 20.49
N SER A 382 -1.34 -6.14 19.60
CA SER A 382 -1.47 -6.92 18.36
C SER A 382 -0.58 -6.40 17.24
N TRP A 383 -0.12 -7.32 16.37
CA TRP A 383 0.44 -7.05 15.04
C TRP A 383 -0.64 -6.73 14.00
N TYR A 384 -1.91 -7.09 14.27
CA TYR A 384 -3.01 -7.09 13.30
C TYR A 384 -3.89 -5.86 13.45
N ASN A 385 -3.27 -4.69 13.63
CA ASN A 385 -3.95 -3.41 13.77
C ASN A 385 -3.28 -2.26 13.00
N GLN A 386 -2.38 -2.58 12.08
CA GLN A 386 -1.59 -1.65 11.27
C GLN A 386 -1.76 -2.02 9.79
N ALA A 387 -2.35 -1.14 8.97
CA ALA A 387 -2.49 -1.38 7.53
C ALA A 387 -1.19 -1.00 6.81
N THR A 388 -0.10 -1.71 7.14
CA THR A 388 1.25 -1.42 6.62
C THR A 388 1.90 -2.61 5.92
N ALA A 389 1.10 -3.60 5.52
CA ALA A 389 1.59 -4.78 4.80
C ALA A 389 2.37 -4.40 3.53
N GLN A 390 3.50 -5.08 3.31
CA GLN A 390 4.42 -4.87 2.20
C GLN A 390 4.24 -5.94 1.14
N PHE A 391 3.47 -5.65 0.08
CA PHE A 391 3.19 -6.56 -1.03
C PHE A 391 4.15 -6.36 -2.18
N TYR A 392 4.45 -7.45 -2.91
CA TYR A 392 5.30 -7.43 -4.10
C TYR A 392 4.52 -7.49 -5.41
N HIS A 393 3.41 -8.22 -5.43
CA HIS A 393 2.55 -8.35 -6.60
C HIS A 393 1.08 -8.34 -6.18
N VAL A 394 0.17 -8.19 -7.14
CA VAL A 394 -1.27 -8.28 -6.88
C VAL A 394 -1.96 -9.08 -7.97
N SER A 395 -2.84 -9.96 -7.57
CA SER A 395 -3.74 -10.67 -8.48
C SER A 395 -5.15 -10.75 -7.91
N THR A 396 -6.11 -11.14 -8.73
CA THR A 396 -7.51 -11.30 -8.35
C THR A 396 -8.09 -12.60 -8.89
N ASP A 397 -9.13 -13.11 -8.25
CA ASP A 397 -9.90 -14.26 -8.74
C ASP A 397 -11.19 -13.83 -9.47
N ASN A 398 -12.00 -14.83 -9.83
CA ASN A 398 -13.30 -14.66 -10.48
C ASN A 398 -14.49 -14.93 -9.54
N ALA A 399 -14.27 -14.95 -8.23
CA ALA A 399 -15.33 -15.03 -7.23
C ALA A 399 -16.18 -13.74 -7.20
N PHE A 400 -17.30 -13.78 -6.52
CA PHE A 400 -18.09 -12.58 -6.22
C PHE A 400 -18.48 -12.58 -4.73
N PRO A 401 -18.11 -11.58 -3.95
CA PRO A 401 -17.11 -10.56 -4.31
C PRO A 401 -15.77 -11.20 -4.69
N TYR A 402 -15.00 -10.54 -5.58
CA TYR A 402 -13.68 -11.07 -5.93
C TYR A 402 -12.70 -10.93 -4.77
N ASN A 403 -11.73 -11.81 -4.73
CA ASN A 403 -10.63 -11.74 -3.76
C ASN A 403 -9.37 -11.16 -4.40
N VAL A 404 -8.57 -10.51 -3.57
CA VAL A 404 -7.26 -9.95 -3.89
C VAL A 404 -6.18 -10.78 -3.21
N TYR A 405 -5.10 -11.07 -3.93
CA TYR A 405 -4.04 -11.97 -3.49
C TYR A 405 -2.67 -11.33 -3.63
N SER A 406 -1.76 -11.64 -2.70
CA SER A 406 -0.32 -11.34 -2.79
C SER A 406 0.50 -12.16 -1.82
N GLY A 407 1.82 -12.22 -2.05
CA GLY A 407 2.83 -12.51 -1.05
C GLY A 407 3.23 -11.23 -0.32
N GLN A 408 3.39 -11.30 1.00
CA GLN A 408 3.85 -10.21 1.85
C GLN A 408 5.25 -10.49 2.39
N GLN A 409 6.11 -9.48 2.38
CA GLN A 409 7.41 -9.49 3.06
C GLN A 409 7.25 -9.99 4.50
N GLU A 410 8.03 -10.99 4.89
CA GLU A 410 8.12 -11.62 6.23
C GLU A 410 6.81 -12.13 6.85
N SER A 411 5.69 -12.04 6.16
CA SER A 411 4.39 -12.47 6.70
C SER A 411 3.66 -13.49 5.83
N GLY A 412 4.33 -14.00 4.79
CA GLY A 412 3.75 -14.99 3.89
C GLY A 412 2.70 -14.40 2.95
N SER A 413 1.76 -15.21 2.52
CA SER A 413 0.74 -14.82 1.54
C SER A 413 -0.57 -14.42 2.18
N VAL A 414 -1.41 -13.74 1.40
CA VAL A 414 -2.75 -13.34 1.82
C VAL A 414 -3.76 -13.43 0.68
N CYS A 415 -4.98 -13.76 1.05
CA CYS A 415 -6.21 -13.60 0.30
C CYS A 415 -7.14 -12.69 1.10
N ILE A 416 -7.70 -11.67 0.47
CA ILE A 416 -8.66 -10.77 1.11
C ILE A 416 -9.82 -10.47 0.16
N SER A 417 -11.06 -10.48 0.69
CA SER A 417 -12.24 -10.15 -0.11
C SER A 417 -12.28 -8.64 -0.44
N SER A 418 -12.70 -8.30 -1.65
CA SER A 418 -12.92 -6.90 -2.06
C SER A 418 -14.14 -6.25 -1.37
N ARG A 419 -14.99 -7.04 -0.71
CA ARG A 419 -16.17 -6.60 0.03
C ARG A 419 -16.42 -7.51 1.23
N GLY A 420 -16.61 -6.94 2.41
CA GLY A 420 -17.08 -7.65 3.59
C GLY A 420 -18.61 -7.67 3.67
N ARG A 421 -19.15 -8.68 4.32
CA ARG A 421 -20.61 -8.87 4.43
C ARG A 421 -21.26 -8.05 5.54
N ASP A 422 -20.47 -7.64 6.53
CA ASP A 422 -20.94 -6.90 7.72
C ASP A 422 -20.75 -5.38 7.59
N GLY A 423 -20.67 -4.86 6.36
CA GLY A 423 -20.54 -3.44 6.07
C GLY A 423 -19.11 -2.92 5.98
N ASN A 424 -18.13 -3.71 6.39
CA ASN A 424 -16.69 -3.42 6.29
C ASN A 424 -15.89 -4.70 6.02
N ILE A 425 -14.59 -4.57 5.77
CA ILE A 425 -13.66 -5.69 5.53
C ILE A 425 -12.81 -5.86 6.79
N SER A 426 -13.17 -6.80 7.62
CA SER A 426 -12.52 -7.09 8.90
C SER A 426 -11.50 -8.23 8.80
N TYR A 427 -10.98 -8.69 9.94
CA TYR A 427 -10.15 -9.89 10.03
C TYR A 427 -10.89 -11.17 9.56
N ARG A 428 -12.21 -11.14 9.39
CA ARG A 428 -13.02 -12.27 8.92
C ARG A 428 -12.90 -12.49 7.41
N GLU A 429 -12.53 -11.46 6.66
CA GLU A 429 -12.48 -11.48 5.21
C GLU A 429 -11.09 -11.76 4.64
N TRP A 430 -10.07 -11.99 5.47
CA TRP A 430 -8.74 -12.32 4.99
C TRP A 430 -8.10 -13.51 5.68
N HIS A 431 -7.25 -14.24 4.97
CA HIS A 431 -6.52 -15.40 5.48
C HIS A 431 -5.27 -15.70 4.65
N PRO A 432 -4.29 -16.43 5.21
CA PRO A 432 -3.16 -16.95 4.45
C PRO A 432 -3.59 -17.98 3.39
N VAL A 433 -2.82 -18.11 2.30
CA VAL A 433 -3.13 -19.04 1.21
C VAL A 433 -1.94 -19.95 0.83
N GLY A 434 -1.11 -20.31 1.78
CA GLY A 434 -0.08 -21.34 1.60
C GLY A 434 1.02 -21.05 0.57
N ALA A 435 1.06 -19.82 0.01
CA ALA A 435 2.18 -19.33 -0.78
C ALA A 435 3.16 -18.62 0.15
N GLU A 436 4.43 -18.61 -0.22
CA GLU A 436 5.47 -17.98 0.58
C GLU A 436 5.47 -16.46 0.40
N GLU A 437 6.30 -15.78 1.15
CA GLU A 437 6.63 -14.37 0.96
C GLU A 437 7.31 -14.11 -0.40
N TYR A 438 7.37 -12.87 -0.83
CA TYR A 438 8.01 -12.37 -2.06
C TYR A 438 7.40 -12.87 -3.38
N GLY A 439 6.58 -13.92 -3.37
CA GLY A 439 6.08 -14.57 -4.55
C GLY A 439 4.88 -13.88 -5.19
N TYR A 440 4.65 -14.24 -6.43
CA TYR A 440 3.35 -14.11 -7.05
C TYR A 440 2.38 -15.09 -6.41
N VAL A 441 1.12 -14.69 -6.32
CA VAL A 441 0.01 -15.55 -5.93
C VAL A 441 -1.03 -15.52 -7.04
N ALA A 442 -1.40 -16.68 -7.57
CA ALA A 442 -2.36 -16.79 -8.65
C ALA A 442 -3.46 -17.79 -8.30
N ALA A 443 -4.69 -17.32 -8.21
CA ALA A 443 -5.86 -18.19 -8.08
C ALA A 443 -6.11 -18.92 -9.39
N ASP A 444 -6.48 -20.21 -9.32
CA ASP A 444 -6.88 -20.97 -10.51
C ASP A 444 -8.14 -20.34 -11.12
N PRO A 445 -8.11 -19.91 -12.39
CA PRO A 445 -9.27 -19.27 -13.03
C PRO A 445 -10.50 -20.17 -13.18
N LEU A 446 -10.32 -21.49 -13.05
CA LEU A 446 -11.37 -22.51 -13.17
C LEU A 446 -11.86 -23.02 -11.82
N ASP A 447 -11.01 -22.94 -10.77
CA ASP A 447 -11.38 -23.32 -9.40
C ASP A 447 -10.74 -22.34 -8.39
N PRO A 448 -11.47 -21.33 -7.90
CA PRO A 448 -10.95 -20.31 -7.00
C PRO A 448 -10.53 -20.85 -5.61
N ASN A 449 -10.73 -22.14 -5.33
CA ASN A 449 -10.22 -22.78 -4.12
C ASN A 449 -8.76 -23.22 -4.25
N ILE A 450 -8.25 -23.32 -5.49
CA ILE A 450 -6.87 -23.72 -5.74
C ILE A 450 -6.02 -22.48 -6.02
N ILE A 451 -4.94 -22.34 -5.26
CA ILE A 451 -4.03 -21.19 -5.33
C ILE A 451 -2.61 -21.70 -5.65
N TYR A 452 -1.91 -20.96 -6.50
CA TYR A 452 -0.50 -21.20 -6.84
C TYR A 452 0.35 -20.01 -6.43
N GLY A 453 1.54 -20.25 -5.91
CA GLY A 453 2.41 -19.13 -5.55
C GLY A 453 3.70 -19.55 -4.84
N GLY A 454 4.46 -18.56 -4.41
CA GLY A 454 5.73 -18.75 -3.71
C GLY A 454 6.80 -19.42 -4.57
N LYS A 455 7.56 -20.34 -3.99
CA LYS A 455 8.55 -21.19 -4.67
C LYS A 455 7.91 -22.27 -5.54
N ILE A 456 6.72 -22.03 -5.95
CA ILE A 456 5.69 -22.79 -6.64
C ILE A 456 5.12 -23.94 -5.81
N SER A 457 4.12 -23.58 -5.05
CA SER A 457 3.22 -24.48 -4.35
C SER A 457 1.82 -24.43 -4.94
N ARG A 458 1.06 -25.49 -4.73
CA ARG A 458 -0.38 -25.57 -4.93
C ARG A 458 -1.06 -25.68 -3.59
N TYR A 459 -1.90 -24.73 -3.27
CA TYR A 459 -2.65 -24.68 -2.02
C TYR A 459 -4.13 -24.92 -2.28
N ASP A 460 -4.78 -25.75 -1.49
CA ASP A 460 -6.22 -26.00 -1.50
C ASP A 460 -6.87 -25.30 -0.29
N LYS A 461 -7.67 -24.26 -0.55
CA LYS A 461 -8.36 -23.50 0.51
C LYS A 461 -9.37 -24.33 1.31
N LEU A 462 -9.95 -25.37 0.72
CA LEU A 462 -10.96 -26.20 1.39
C LEU A 462 -10.33 -27.13 2.44
N THR A 463 -9.12 -27.60 2.19
CA THR A 463 -8.41 -28.55 3.06
C THR A 463 -7.27 -27.90 3.87
N GLY A 464 -6.84 -26.70 3.47
CA GLY A 464 -5.68 -26.01 4.04
C GLY A 464 -4.34 -26.69 3.70
N GLN A 465 -4.31 -27.61 2.73
CA GLN A 465 -3.11 -28.36 2.37
C GLN A 465 -2.30 -27.65 1.28
N THR A 466 -0.97 -27.69 1.45
CA THR A 466 -0.01 -27.15 0.49
C THR A 466 0.84 -28.28 -0.08
N GLN A 467 0.95 -28.35 -1.40
CA GLN A 467 1.80 -29.28 -2.12
C GLN A 467 2.89 -28.49 -2.88
N ASN A 468 4.16 -28.85 -2.68
CA ASN A 468 5.24 -28.36 -3.53
C ASN A 468 5.11 -29.02 -4.91
N ILE A 469 5.04 -28.22 -5.96
CA ILE A 469 4.91 -28.66 -7.35
C ILE A 469 6.06 -28.13 -8.23
N ALA A 470 7.17 -27.72 -7.64
CA ALA A 470 8.32 -27.18 -8.34
C ALA A 470 8.82 -28.13 -9.43
N PRO A 471 9.18 -27.63 -10.63
CA PRO A 471 9.70 -28.46 -11.72
C PRO A 471 11.05 -29.10 -11.38
N GLU A 472 11.79 -28.52 -10.44
CA GLU A 472 13.07 -28.96 -9.94
C GLU A 472 13.27 -28.43 -8.54
N ALA A 473 14.02 -29.14 -7.69
CA ALA A 473 14.37 -28.63 -6.38
C ALA A 473 15.18 -27.31 -6.53
N ILE A 474 14.75 -26.25 -5.84
CA ILE A 474 15.36 -24.91 -5.98
C ILE A 474 16.87 -24.95 -5.67
N ARG A 475 17.26 -25.75 -4.68
CA ARG A 475 18.67 -25.91 -4.27
C ARG A 475 19.47 -26.89 -5.13
N SER A 476 18.88 -27.47 -6.20
CA SER A 476 19.62 -28.35 -7.12
C SER A 476 20.73 -27.64 -7.89
N GLY A 477 20.64 -26.31 -8.01
CA GLY A 477 21.56 -25.49 -8.82
C GLY A 477 21.36 -25.63 -10.33
N LYS A 478 20.39 -26.41 -10.79
CA LYS A 478 20.10 -26.60 -12.21
C LYS A 478 19.50 -25.36 -12.86
N TYR A 479 18.65 -24.65 -12.11
CA TYR A 479 18.05 -23.38 -12.52
C TYR A 479 18.25 -22.32 -11.44
N ARG A 480 18.22 -21.06 -11.86
CA ARG A 480 18.26 -19.90 -10.96
C ARG A 480 16.84 -19.38 -10.76
N PHE A 481 16.50 -19.04 -9.52
CA PHE A 481 15.22 -18.46 -9.13
C PHE A 481 15.46 -17.25 -8.25
N VAL A 482 14.60 -16.27 -8.36
CA VAL A 482 14.50 -15.13 -7.45
C VAL A 482 13.28 -15.32 -6.54
N ARG A 483 13.25 -14.63 -5.39
CA ARG A 483 12.12 -14.71 -4.44
C ARG A 483 10.78 -14.30 -5.06
N THR A 484 10.80 -13.38 -6.03
CA THR A 484 9.63 -12.89 -6.78
C THR A 484 9.47 -13.58 -8.14
N ALA A 485 9.72 -14.89 -8.21
CA ALA A 485 9.59 -15.64 -9.45
C ALA A 485 8.15 -15.58 -10.01
N PRO A 486 7.98 -15.21 -11.31
CA PRO A 486 6.65 -15.08 -11.91
C PRO A 486 5.85 -16.38 -11.89
N VAL A 487 4.59 -16.28 -11.43
CA VAL A 487 3.57 -17.35 -11.46
C VAL A 487 2.28 -16.75 -11.97
N LEU A 488 1.80 -17.17 -13.16
CA LEU A 488 0.58 -16.63 -13.74
C LEU A 488 -0.07 -17.58 -14.75
N PHE A 489 -1.39 -17.47 -14.87
CA PHE A 489 -2.14 -18.20 -15.89
C PHE A 489 -2.13 -17.48 -17.24
N ASN A 490 -2.24 -18.28 -18.31
CA ASN A 490 -2.47 -17.72 -19.63
C ASN A 490 -3.88 -17.11 -19.71
N PRO A 491 -4.04 -15.88 -20.21
CA PRO A 491 -5.35 -15.23 -20.26
C PRO A 491 -6.34 -15.88 -21.25
N ILE A 492 -5.84 -16.59 -22.26
CA ILE A 492 -6.66 -17.28 -23.29
C ILE A 492 -6.95 -18.72 -22.86
N ASP A 493 -5.91 -19.49 -22.56
CA ASP A 493 -6.05 -20.86 -22.07
C ASP A 493 -5.88 -20.93 -20.55
N LYS A 494 -6.99 -20.88 -19.85
CA LYS A 494 -7.06 -20.86 -18.38
C LYS A 494 -6.49 -22.11 -17.69
N LYS A 495 -6.11 -23.17 -18.44
CA LYS A 495 -5.43 -24.35 -17.88
C LYS A 495 -3.91 -24.21 -17.91
N THR A 496 -3.40 -23.32 -18.75
CA THR A 496 -1.95 -23.10 -18.86
C THR A 496 -1.45 -22.17 -17.76
N LEU A 497 -0.59 -22.70 -16.91
CA LEU A 497 0.12 -21.97 -15.86
C LEU A 497 1.59 -21.84 -16.26
N TYR A 498 2.15 -20.64 -16.13
CA TYR A 498 3.57 -20.35 -16.30
C TYR A 498 4.25 -20.15 -14.95
N TYR A 499 5.52 -20.60 -14.89
CA TYR A 499 6.44 -20.34 -13.77
C TYR A 499 7.81 -20.01 -14.35
N ALA A 500 8.52 -19.05 -13.80
CA ALA A 500 9.79 -18.60 -14.36
C ALA A 500 10.94 -18.62 -13.35
N GLY A 501 12.07 -19.07 -13.81
CA GLY A 501 13.41 -18.86 -13.26
C GLY A 501 14.27 -18.16 -14.33
N ASN A 502 15.50 -18.64 -14.54
CA ASN A 502 16.27 -18.22 -15.72
C ASN A 502 15.71 -18.79 -17.05
N VAL A 503 14.81 -19.77 -16.96
CA VAL A 503 14.01 -20.32 -18.06
C VAL A 503 12.52 -20.22 -17.75
N LEU A 504 11.68 -20.26 -18.77
CA LEU A 504 10.24 -20.28 -18.63
C LEU A 504 9.72 -21.72 -18.61
N PHE A 505 8.96 -22.06 -17.58
CA PHE A 505 8.25 -23.32 -17.43
C PHE A 505 6.77 -23.16 -17.73
N LYS A 506 6.15 -24.22 -18.25
CA LYS A 506 4.73 -24.31 -18.57
C LYS A 506 4.17 -25.63 -18.06
N THR A 507 2.98 -25.57 -17.44
CA THR A 507 2.16 -26.75 -17.12
C THR A 507 0.72 -26.54 -17.59
N THR A 508 0.02 -27.64 -17.91
CA THR A 508 -1.41 -27.65 -18.26
C THR A 508 -2.22 -28.62 -17.39
N ASN A 509 -1.58 -29.18 -16.37
CA ASN A 509 -2.16 -30.18 -15.47
C ASN A 509 -1.95 -29.84 -13.99
N GLY A 510 -1.96 -28.54 -13.66
CA GLY A 510 -1.89 -28.07 -12.29
C GLY A 510 -0.55 -28.35 -11.59
N GLY A 511 0.56 -28.39 -12.35
CA GLY A 511 1.89 -28.59 -11.81
C GLY A 511 2.30 -30.06 -11.61
N ASN A 512 1.47 -31.03 -12.02
CA ASN A 512 1.86 -32.44 -11.94
C ASN A 512 3.06 -32.78 -12.88
N SER A 513 3.22 -32.02 -13.95
CA SER A 513 4.38 -32.04 -14.81
C SER A 513 4.63 -30.68 -15.44
N TRP A 514 5.90 -30.40 -15.73
CA TRP A 514 6.35 -29.14 -16.32
C TRP A 514 7.13 -29.35 -17.61
N GLN A 515 6.97 -28.46 -18.55
CA GLN A 515 7.75 -28.35 -19.77
C GLN A 515 8.58 -27.07 -19.71
N VAL A 516 9.87 -27.16 -20.00
CA VAL A 516 10.74 -26.00 -20.29
C VAL A 516 10.43 -25.53 -21.70
N ILE A 517 10.03 -24.27 -21.85
CA ILE A 517 9.65 -23.68 -23.15
C ILE A 517 10.55 -22.51 -23.58
N SER A 518 11.66 -22.28 -22.89
CA SER A 518 12.67 -21.29 -23.29
C SER A 518 14.08 -21.78 -23.02
N PRO A 519 15.10 -21.26 -23.72
CA PRO A 519 16.47 -21.30 -23.24
C PRO A 519 16.62 -20.42 -22.00
N ASP A 520 17.84 -20.33 -21.47
CA ASP A 520 18.18 -19.30 -20.46
C ASP A 520 18.09 -17.90 -21.10
N LEU A 521 17.13 -17.10 -20.68
CA LEU A 521 16.84 -15.78 -21.25
C LEU A 521 17.63 -14.63 -20.62
N SER A 522 18.46 -14.90 -19.60
CA SER A 522 19.28 -13.87 -18.95
C SER A 522 20.53 -13.56 -19.77
N ARG A 523 21.19 -12.43 -19.45
CA ARG A 523 22.44 -12.05 -20.11
C ARG A 523 23.54 -13.12 -19.93
N SER A 524 24.20 -13.46 -20.98
CA SER A 524 25.39 -14.35 -20.91
C SER A 524 26.61 -13.62 -20.35
N ASN A 525 26.75 -12.34 -20.70
CA ASN A 525 27.76 -11.41 -20.19
C ASN A 525 27.07 -10.13 -19.73
N TRP A 526 27.54 -9.53 -18.66
CA TRP A 526 26.99 -8.31 -18.11
C TRP A 526 28.09 -7.37 -17.61
N GLU A 527 27.80 -6.09 -17.66
CA GLU A 527 28.70 -5.05 -17.18
C GLU A 527 28.33 -4.67 -15.75
N ILE A 528 29.33 -4.42 -14.94
CA ILE A 528 29.14 -3.87 -13.60
C ILE A 528 28.78 -2.39 -13.76
N PRO A 529 27.63 -1.93 -13.25
CA PRO A 529 27.27 -0.50 -13.30
C PRO A 529 28.32 0.37 -12.61
N ALA A 530 28.54 1.56 -13.14
CA ALA A 530 29.51 2.52 -12.60
C ALA A 530 29.17 2.93 -11.15
N SER A 531 27.89 2.85 -10.76
CA SER A 531 27.42 3.13 -9.39
C SER A 531 28.01 2.19 -8.34
N VAL A 532 28.45 0.99 -8.67
CA VAL A 532 29.17 0.08 -7.75
C VAL A 532 30.51 0.70 -7.32
N GLY A 533 31.21 1.42 -8.21
CA GLY A 533 32.37 2.22 -7.88
C GLY A 533 33.53 1.42 -7.29
N ILE A 534 34.07 1.87 -6.15
CA ILE A 534 35.25 1.26 -5.48
C ILE A 534 34.99 -0.18 -4.99
N TYR A 535 33.73 -0.59 -4.88
CA TYR A 535 33.35 -1.95 -4.48
C TYR A 535 33.39 -2.95 -5.65
N THR A 536 33.78 -2.54 -6.86
CA THR A 536 34.01 -3.43 -7.98
C THR A 536 35.22 -4.33 -7.72
N SER A 537 34.99 -5.64 -7.67
CA SER A 537 36.03 -6.64 -7.40
C SER A 537 36.27 -7.57 -8.60
N GLU A 538 37.41 -8.26 -8.63
CA GLU A 538 37.70 -9.27 -9.64
C GLU A 538 36.71 -10.46 -9.52
N SER A 539 36.26 -10.81 -8.31
CA SER A 539 35.24 -11.84 -8.11
C SER A 539 33.92 -11.48 -8.75
N GLN A 540 33.51 -10.20 -8.70
CA GLN A 540 32.30 -9.72 -9.38
C GLN A 540 32.43 -9.77 -10.90
N LYS A 541 33.59 -9.45 -11.47
CA LYS A 541 33.86 -9.53 -12.91
C LYS A 541 33.81 -10.96 -13.45
N THR A 542 34.15 -11.94 -12.61
CA THR A 542 34.16 -13.37 -12.97
C THR A 542 32.93 -14.13 -12.45
N MET A 543 31.99 -13.43 -11.88
CA MET A 543 30.78 -14.00 -11.30
C MET A 543 29.98 -14.78 -12.34
N PRO A 544 29.43 -15.97 -12.00
CA PRO A 544 28.57 -16.73 -12.91
C PRO A 544 27.29 -15.95 -13.21
N ARG A 545 26.62 -16.31 -14.30
CA ARG A 545 25.30 -15.76 -14.65
C ARG A 545 24.37 -15.76 -13.46
N ARG A 546 23.70 -14.61 -13.19
CA ARG A 546 22.78 -14.43 -12.06
C ARG A 546 21.37 -14.06 -12.51
N GLY A 547 21.21 -13.40 -13.64
CA GLY A 547 19.94 -12.92 -14.15
C GLY A 547 18.86 -14.00 -14.26
N VAL A 548 17.62 -13.60 -14.08
CA VAL A 548 16.42 -14.43 -14.16
C VAL A 548 15.31 -13.69 -14.92
N ILE A 549 14.31 -14.42 -15.38
CA ILE A 549 13.08 -13.84 -15.88
C ILE A 549 12.35 -13.23 -14.68
N TYR A 550 12.09 -11.94 -14.74
CA TYR A 550 11.43 -11.19 -13.67
C TYR A 550 9.95 -10.88 -13.96
N THR A 551 9.59 -10.85 -15.25
CA THR A 551 8.21 -10.64 -15.70
C THR A 551 7.89 -11.49 -16.91
N VAL A 552 6.64 -11.98 -16.97
CA VAL A 552 6.10 -12.75 -18.10
C VAL A 552 4.76 -12.13 -18.48
N ALA A 553 4.60 -11.73 -19.74
CA ALA A 553 3.40 -11.12 -20.28
C ALA A 553 2.88 -11.92 -21.50
N PRO A 554 2.06 -12.95 -21.27
CA PRO A 554 1.40 -13.66 -22.37
C PRO A 554 0.36 -12.75 -23.02
N SER A 555 0.24 -12.84 -24.34
CA SER A 555 -0.71 -12.04 -25.11
C SER A 555 -2.16 -12.39 -24.79
N TYR A 556 -3.02 -11.38 -24.72
CA TYR A 556 -4.46 -11.53 -24.56
C TYR A 556 -5.19 -11.91 -25.87
N VAL A 557 -4.51 -11.80 -27.02
CA VAL A 557 -5.13 -11.99 -28.34
C VAL A 557 -4.49 -13.11 -29.17
N ASP A 558 -3.33 -13.64 -28.74
CA ASP A 558 -2.64 -14.75 -29.42
C ASP A 558 -1.92 -15.64 -28.39
N PHE A 559 -2.46 -16.86 -28.20
CA PHE A 559 -1.93 -17.84 -27.26
C PHE A 559 -0.42 -18.12 -27.40
N ASN A 560 0.11 -18.05 -28.62
CA ASN A 560 1.50 -18.39 -28.92
C ASN A 560 2.47 -17.22 -28.69
N THR A 561 1.97 -16.02 -28.44
CA THR A 561 2.80 -14.84 -28.22
C THR A 561 3.02 -14.63 -26.72
N ILE A 562 4.30 -14.63 -26.30
CA ILE A 562 4.69 -14.41 -24.89
C ILE A 562 5.90 -13.48 -24.86
N TRP A 563 5.83 -12.43 -24.05
CA TRP A 563 6.93 -11.54 -23.75
C TRP A 563 7.53 -11.93 -22.40
N CYS A 564 8.85 -11.85 -22.29
CA CYS A 564 9.59 -12.04 -21.03
C CYS A 564 10.59 -10.91 -20.86
N GLY A 565 10.61 -10.33 -19.65
CA GLY A 565 11.62 -9.37 -19.22
C GLY A 565 12.46 -9.94 -18.08
N THR A 566 13.75 -9.59 -18.04
CA THR A 566 14.71 -10.07 -17.04
C THR A 566 15.11 -8.98 -16.06
N ASP A 567 15.58 -9.37 -14.89
CA ASP A 567 16.13 -8.44 -13.88
C ASP A 567 17.49 -7.85 -14.26
N ASP A 568 18.21 -8.52 -15.16
CA ASP A 568 19.49 -8.07 -15.71
C ASP A 568 19.36 -7.30 -17.04
N GLY A 569 18.11 -6.96 -17.46
CA GLY A 569 17.83 -5.98 -18.49
C GLY A 569 17.75 -6.53 -19.90
N LEU A 570 17.06 -7.65 -20.14
CA LEU A 570 16.72 -8.14 -21.47
C LEU A 570 15.19 -8.27 -21.64
N ILE A 571 14.73 -8.08 -22.86
CA ILE A 571 13.35 -8.35 -23.28
C ILE A 571 13.36 -9.36 -24.40
N HIS A 572 12.67 -10.47 -24.22
CA HIS A 572 12.54 -11.53 -25.20
C HIS A 572 11.08 -11.73 -25.63
N LEU A 573 10.91 -12.12 -26.88
CA LEU A 573 9.61 -12.44 -27.50
C LEU A 573 9.64 -13.82 -28.13
N THR A 574 8.61 -14.61 -27.86
CA THR A 574 8.23 -15.75 -28.70
C THR A 574 6.88 -15.47 -29.34
N SER A 575 6.67 -15.93 -30.57
CA SER A 575 5.38 -15.90 -31.28
C SER A 575 4.92 -17.29 -31.76
N ASP A 576 5.56 -18.34 -31.26
CA ASP A 576 5.30 -19.75 -31.63
C ASP A 576 5.19 -20.68 -30.41
N GLY A 577 4.81 -20.11 -29.26
CA GLY A 577 4.57 -20.85 -28.03
C GLY A 577 5.82 -21.36 -27.33
N GLY A 578 6.95 -20.65 -27.52
CA GLY A 578 8.23 -20.95 -26.89
C GLY A 578 9.18 -21.83 -27.68
N LYS A 579 8.87 -22.16 -28.94
CA LYS A 579 9.80 -22.92 -29.78
C LYS A 579 11.02 -22.10 -30.20
N ASN A 580 10.81 -20.82 -30.50
CA ASN A 580 11.85 -19.85 -30.82
C ASN A 580 11.70 -18.59 -30.01
N TRP A 581 12.80 -18.05 -29.50
CA TRP A 581 12.85 -16.81 -28.73
C TRP A 581 13.76 -15.81 -29.43
N LYS A 582 13.34 -14.55 -29.43
CA LYS A 582 14.04 -13.44 -30.06
C LYS A 582 14.35 -12.40 -28.98
N ASP A 583 15.61 -11.98 -28.90
CA ASP A 583 16.00 -10.80 -28.16
C ASP A 583 15.45 -9.55 -28.90
N VAL A 584 14.63 -8.78 -28.23
CA VAL A 584 13.98 -7.57 -28.75
C VAL A 584 14.24 -6.39 -27.83
N THR A 585 15.29 -6.45 -27.04
CA THR A 585 15.64 -5.44 -26.02
C THR A 585 15.90 -4.08 -26.66
N PRO A 586 15.32 -2.98 -26.16
CA PRO A 586 15.67 -1.62 -26.57
C PRO A 586 17.17 -1.37 -26.34
N PRO A 587 17.88 -0.73 -27.30
CA PRO A 587 19.32 -0.45 -27.14
C PRO A 587 19.69 0.43 -25.96
N SER A 588 18.74 1.21 -25.44
CA SER A 588 18.90 2.08 -24.27
C SER A 588 18.90 1.32 -22.93
N ILE A 589 18.43 0.07 -22.90
CA ILE A 589 18.42 -0.76 -21.69
C ILE A 589 19.79 -1.39 -21.49
N THR A 590 20.47 -1.03 -20.42
CA THR A 590 21.79 -1.53 -20.04
C THR A 590 21.70 -2.72 -19.09
N SER A 591 22.83 -3.35 -18.78
CA SER A 591 22.93 -4.41 -17.78
C SER A 591 22.32 -3.95 -16.44
N TRP A 592 21.58 -4.85 -15.79
CA TRP A 592 20.91 -4.63 -14.50
C TRP A 592 19.81 -3.57 -14.49
N SER A 593 19.35 -3.12 -15.67
CA SER A 593 18.09 -2.38 -15.81
C SER A 593 16.95 -3.36 -15.65
N LYS A 594 16.41 -3.50 -14.44
CA LYS A 594 15.38 -4.48 -14.13
C LYS A 594 14.11 -4.19 -14.93
N VAL A 595 13.75 -5.09 -15.86
CA VAL A 595 12.42 -5.08 -16.49
C VAL A 595 11.43 -5.56 -15.44
N SER A 596 10.84 -4.61 -14.71
CA SER A 596 10.07 -4.91 -13.48
C SER A 596 8.74 -5.57 -13.78
N LEU A 597 7.91 -4.97 -14.65
CA LEU A 597 6.69 -5.58 -15.15
C LEU A 597 6.43 -5.18 -16.60
N MET A 598 5.96 -6.14 -17.36
CA MET A 598 5.50 -5.95 -18.73
C MET A 598 4.01 -6.22 -18.83
N ASP A 599 3.37 -5.59 -19.82
CA ASP A 599 2.01 -5.89 -20.22
C ASP A 599 1.93 -6.04 -21.75
N ALA A 600 1.34 -7.13 -22.21
CA ALA A 600 1.00 -7.31 -23.61
C ALA A 600 -0.31 -6.58 -23.90
N SER A 601 -0.43 -5.92 -25.05
CA SER A 601 -1.67 -5.21 -25.38
C SER A 601 -2.87 -6.15 -25.43
N HIS A 602 -3.99 -5.67 -24.91
CA HIS A 602 -5.28 -6.37 -24.99
C HIS A 602 -5.91 -6.34 -26.39
N PHE A 603 -5.36 -5.56 -27.31
CA PHE A 603 -5.95 -5.27 -28.63
C PHE A 603 -5.09 -5.66 -29.80
N ASP A 604 -3.77 -5.88 -29.59
CA ASP A 604 -2.82 -6.15 -30.66
C ASP A 604 -1.62 -6.95 -30.13
N LYS A 605 -1.36 -8.11 -30.73
CA LYS A 605 -0.27 -9.00 -30.31
C LYS A 605 1.14 -8.45 -30.55
N SER A 606 1.29 -7.43 -31.41
CA SER A 606 2.57 -6.80 -31.72
C SER A 606 2.90 -5.63 -30.78
N THR A 607 1.94 -5.22 -29.96
CA THR A 607 2.08 -4.12 -29.02
C THR A 607 2.35 -4.65 -27.61
N ALA A 608 3.33 -4.06 -26.94
CA ALA A 608 3.63 -4.33 -25.54
C ALA A 608 4.22 -3.10 -24.86
N TYR A 609 4.09 -3.08 -23.54
CA TYR A 609 4.61 -2.06 -22.67
C TYR A 609 5.56 -2.69 -21.65
N ALA A 610 6.63 -1.99 -21.29
CA ALA A 610 7.61 -2.45 -20.30
C ALA A 610 7.97 -1.33 -19.33
N ALA A 611 7.71 -1.55 -18.04
CA ALA A 611 8.25 -0.75 -16.96
C ALA A 611 9.66 -1.24 -16.64
N VAL A 612 10.62 -0.31 -16.55
CA VAL A 612 12.01 -0.62 -16.25
C VAL A 612 12.43 0.17 -15.01
N ASN A 613 12.81 -0.52 -13.97
CA ASN A 613 13.26 0.09 -12.71
C ASN A 613 14.78 0.01 -12.62
N ARG A 614 15.44 1.17 -12.49
CA ARG A 614 16.90 1.30 -12.44
C ARG A 614 17.42 1.83 -11.09
N ILE A 615 16.58 1.80 -10.05
CA ILE A 615 16.96 2.28 -8.71
C ILE A 615 18.26 1.63 -8.22
N ARG A 616 18.45 0.33 -8.51
CA ARG A 616 19.65 -0.42 -8.14
C ARG A 616 20.91 -0.05 -8.96
N CYS A 617 20.75 0.80 -9.96
CA CYS A 617 21.82 1.43 -10.71
C CYS A 617 22.02 2.91 -10.34
N ASP A 618 21.44 3.34 -9.21
CA ASP A 618 21.42 4.72 -8.72
C ASP A 618 20.76 5.71 -9.71
N ASP A 619 19.76 5.24 -10.45
CA ASP A 619 19.02 6.01 -11.43
C ASP A 619 17.55 6.11 -10.99
N MET A 620 17.17 7.31 -10.58
CA MET A 620 15.83 7.61 -10.06
C MET A 620 14.83 8.06 -11.13
N LYS A 621 15.23 8.06 -12.40
CA LYS A 621 14.36 8.48 -13.49
C LYS A 621 13.29 7.43 -13.79
N PRO A 622 12.10 7.86 -14.25
CA PRO A 622 11.09 6.96 -14.77
C PRO A 622 11.53 6.37 -16.12
N HIS A 623 11.30 5.08 -16.32
CA HIS A 623 11.54 4.41 -17.59
C HIS A 623 10.35 3.52 -17.93
N ILE A 624 9.64 3.86 -19.00
CA ILE A 624 8.57 3.05 -19.61
C ILE A 624 8.79 3.00 -21.11
N TYR A 625 8.76 1.81 -21.67
CA TYR A 625 8.93 1.59 -23.10
C TYR A 625 7.68 1.00 -23.73
N ARG A 626 7.34 1.46 -24.94
CA ARG A 626 6.24 0.95 -25.77
C ARG A 626 6.77 0.47 -27.11
N THR A 627 6.32 -0.70 -27.56
CA THR A 627 6.51 -1.19 -28.94
C THR A 627 5.15 -1.43 -29.59
N LYS A 628 5.08 -1.27 -30.93
CA LYS A 628 3.90 -1.58 -31.75
C LYS A 628 4.22 -2.50 -32.93
N ASP A 629 5.42 -3.04 -32.98
CA ASP A 629 5.94 -3.81 -34.12
C ASP A 629 6.67 -5.09 -33.69
N ALA A 630 6.20 -5.71 -32.62
CA ALA A 630 6.78 -6.94 -32.05
C ALA A 630 8.25 -6.72 -31.60
N GLY A 631 8.56 -5.61 -30.98
CA GLY A 631 9.86 -5.28 -30.41
C GLY A 631 10.95 -4.93 -31.41
N LYS A 632 10.60 -4.65 -32.68
CA LYS A 632 11.60 -4.16 -33.65
C LYS A 632 12.02 -2.74 -33.32
N THR A 633 11.08 -1.92 -32.85
CA THR A 633 11.34 -0.56 -32.35
C THR A 633 10.64 -0.34 -31.02
N TRP A 634 11.26 0.48 -30.18
CA TRP A 634 10.73 0.88 -28.89
C TRP A 634 10.78 2.40 -28.74
N ILE A 635 9.80 2.96 -28.11
CA ILE A 635 9.71 4.38 -27.77
C ILE A 635 9.60 4.50 -26.24
N GLU A 636 10.42 5.35 -25.64
CA GLU A 636 10.29 5.70 -24.23
C GLU A 636 9.14 6.69 -24.05
N ILE A 637 8.22 6.38 -23.15
CA ILE A 637 6.95 7.09 -22.98
C ILE A 637 6.81 7.57 -21.52
N VAL A 638 7.55 8.61 -21.15
CA VAL A 638 7.65 9.10 -19.74
C VAL A 638 7.24 10.56 -19.57
N ASN A 639 6.72 11.22 -20.61
CA ASN A 639 6.38 12.63 -20.57
C ASN A 639 5.25 12.91 -19.55
N GLY A 640 5.52 13.79 -18.58
CA GLY A 640 4.61 14.12 -17.48
C GLY A 640 4.87 13.33 -16.18
N LEU A 641 5.76 12.32 -16.20
CA LEU A 641 6.19 11.65 -14.98
C LEU A 641 7.30 12.44 -14.27
N PRO A 642 7.29 12.49 -12.93
CA PRO A 642 8.39 13.06 -12.15
C PRO A 642 9.60 12.10 -12.13
N GLU A 643 10.70 12.53 -11.49
CA GLU A 643 11.82 11.64 -11.11
C GLU A 643 11.36 10.65 -10.04
N ASP A 644 10.82 9.53 -10.49
CA ASP A 644 10.28 8.48 -9.63
C ASP A 644 10.32 7.14 -10.38
N PRO A 645 11.08 6.13 -9.91
CA PRO A 645 11.21 4.85 -10.61
C PRO A 645 9.87 4.15 -10.79
N ILE A 646 9.65 3.58 -11.97
CA ILE A 646 8.41 2.88 -12.31
C ILE A 646 8.56 1.38 -12.09
N ASN A 647 7.57 0.79 -11.40
CA ASN A 647 7.52 -0.64 -11.10
C ASN A 647 6.59 -1.40 -12.04
N VAL A 648 5.49 -0.81 -12.46
CA VAL A 648 4.42 -1.50 -13.19
C VAL A 648 3.77 -0.60 -14.23
N ILE A 649 3.34 -1.22 -15.33
CA ILE A 649 2.49 -0.63 -16.35
C ILE A 649 1.42 -1.64 -16.79
N LYS A 650 0.17 -1.17 -17.00
CA LYS A 650 -0.95 -1.96 -17.49
C LYS A 650 -1.80 -1.18 -18.48
N GLU A 651 -2.24 -1.86 -19.56
CA GLU A 651 -3.26 -1.33 -20.47
C GLU A 651 -4.68 -1.70 -19.99
N ASP A 652 -5.62 -0.77 -20.09
CA ASP A 652 -7.02 -1.05 -19.79
C ASP A 652 -7.61 -2.05 -20.80
N PRO A 653 -8.26 -3.15 -20.35
CA PRO A 653 -8.77 -4.18 -21.26
C PRO A 653 -9.97 -3.72 -22.10
N MET A 654 -10.61 -2.59 -21.75
CA MET A 654 -11.82 -2.09 -22.41
C MET A 654 -11.56 -0.85 -23.28
N ARG A 655 -10.48 -0.09 -23.00
CA ARG A 655 -10.14 1.12 -23.74
C ARG A 655 -8.68 1.09 -24.19
N ARG A 656 -8.46 0.91 -25.50
CA ARG A 656 -7.12 0.95 -26.08
C ARG A 656 -6.43 2.29 -25.77
N GLY A 657 -5.17 2.23 -25.33
CA GLY A 657 -4.34 3.38 -25.05
C GLY A 657 -4.70 4.12 -23.74
N LEU A 658 -5.61 3.61 -22.95
CA LEU A 658 -5.75 3.99 -21.54
C LEU A 658 -4.77 3.14 -20.74
N LEU A 659 -3.75 3.78 -20.17
CA LEU A 659 -2.68 3.09 -19.45
C LEU A 659 -2.64 3.54 -18.00
N PHE A 660 -2.24 2.63 -17.12
CA PHE A 660 -1.96 2.91 -15.70
C PHE A 660 -0.53 2.51 -15.38
N ALA A 661 0.17 3.34 -14.62
CA ALA A 661 1.53 3.05 -14.15
C ALA A 661 1.63 3.26 -12.65
N GLY A 662 2.42 2.41 -11.98
CA GLY A 662 2.77 2.53 -10.57
C GLY A 662 4.25 2.80 -10.38
N SER A 663 4.56 3.81 -9.57
CA SER A 663 5.92 4.22 -9.21
C SER A 663 6.26 3.88 -7.76
N GLU A 664 7.41 4.33 -7.29
CA GLU A 664 7.80 4.24 -5.87
C GLU A 664 6.96 5.16 -4.96
N ARG A 665 6.08 6.03 -5.49
CA ARG A 665 5.33 7.01 -4.67
C ARG A 665 3.87 7.19 -5.06
N ALA A 666 3.45 6.82 -6.29
CA ALA A 666 2.12 7.14 -6.78
C ALA A 666 1.65 6.23 -7.92
N VAL A 667 0.36 6.35 -8.24
CA VAL A 667 -0.26 5.81 -9.46
C VAL A 667 -0.43 6.95 -10.47
N TYR A 668 -0.20 6.64 -11.75
CA TYR A 668 -0.36 7.55 -12.88
C TYR A 668 -1.30 6.96 -13.93
N VAL A 669 -1.94 7.83 -14.70
CA VAL A 669 -2.83 7.47 -15.81
C VAL A 669 -2.40 8.18 -17.08
N SER A 670 -2.46 7.48 -18.21
CA SER A 670 -2.34 8.07 -19.55
C SER A 670 -3.58 7.74 -20.37
N PHE A 671 -4.08 8.71 -21.12
CA PHE A 671 -5.26 8.58 -21.97
C PHE A 671 -4.92 8.49 -23.48
N ASP A 672 -3.65 8.59 -23.82
CA ASP A 672 -3.11 8.71 -25.17
C ASP A 672 -1.95 7.74 -25.43
N ASP A 673 -2.06 6.52 -24.89
CA ASP A 673 -1.11 5.43 -25.15
C ASP A 673 0.30 5.72 -24.57
N GLY A 674 0.38 6.49 -23.48
CA GLY A 674 1.60 6.83 -22.78
C GLY A 674 2.31 8.08 -23.28
N ASP A 675 1.76 8.79 -24.27
CA ASP A 675 2.40 10.00 -24.76
C ASP A 675 2.39 11.13 -23.72
N HIS A 676 1.40 11.13 -22.82
CA HIS A 676 1.34 12.04 -21.65
C HIS A 676 0.79 11.30 -20.42
N TRP A 677 1.36 11.59 -19.25
CA TRP A 677 0.97 11.00 -17.97
C TRP A 677 0.42 12.04 -16.99
N GLN A 678 -0.55 11.63 -16.19
CA GLN A 678 -1.20 12.43 -15.15
C GLN A 678 -1.21 11.68 -13.83
N ASN A 679 -1.17 12.43 -12.73
CA ASN A 679 -1.24 11.87 -11.40
C ASN A 679 -2.65 11.32 -11.11
N LEU A 680 -2.72 10.10 -10.57
CA LEU A 680 -3.96 9.43 -10.12
C LEU A 680 -3.86 9.04 -8.64
N ARG A 681 -2.97 9.64 -7.88
CA ARG A 681 -2.80 9.38 -6.44
C ARG A 681 -4.07 9.71 -5.65
N LEU A 682 -4.78 10.79 -6.01
CA LEU A 682 -6.00 11.25 -5.33
C LEU A 682 -5.80 11.36 -3.80
N ASN A 683 -6.61 10.62 -3.01
CA ASN A 683 -6.52 10.57 -1.55
C ASN A 683 -5.55 9.51 -1.00
N MET A 684 -4.81 8.81 -1.85
CA MET A 684 -3.88 7.78 -1.41
C MET A 684 -2.60 8.39 -0.82
N PRO A 685 -2.02 7.87 0.26
CA PRO A 685 -0.71 8.30 0.75
C PRO A 685 0.40 7.97 -0.27
N ALA A 686 1.54 8.66 -0.15
CA ALA A 686 2.73 8.27 -0.89
C ALA A 686 3.22 6.90 -0.39
N THR A 687 3.32 5.95 -1.29
CA THR A 687 3.77 4.58 -1.00
C THR A 687 4.24 3.91 -2.29
N SER A 688 5.13 2.94 -2.18
CA SER A 688 5.61 2.21 -3.36
C SER A 688 4.51 1.31 -3.93
N ILE A 689 4.16 1.55 -5.20
CA ILE A 689 3.19 0.75 -5.94
C ILE A 689 3.96 -0.34 -6.68
N ARG A 690 4.00 -1.52 -6.13
CA ARG A 690 4.80 -2.63 -6.69
C ARG A 690 4.11 -3.30 -7.85
N ASP A 691 2.79 -3.40 -7.80
CA ASP A 691 1.99 -4.00 -8.86
C ASP A 691 0.57 -3.44 -8.88
N LEU A 692 -0.09 -3.52 -10.03
CA LEU A 692 -1.49 -3.16 -10.20
C LEU A 692 -2.18 -4.09 -11.20
N THR A 693 -3.48 -4.26 -11.04
CA THR A 693 -4.32 -5.03 -11.95
C THR A 693 -5.68 -4.37 -12.11
N ILE A 694 -6.30 -4.58 -13.26
CA ILE A 694 -7.64 -4.09 -13.55
C ILE A 694 -8.59 -5.28 -13.44
N LYS A 695 -9.53 -5.21 -12.50
CA LYS A 695 -10.55 -6.24 -12.30
C LYS A 695 -11.92 -5.67 -12.63
N ASP A 696 -12.48 -6.09 -13.74
CA ASP A 696 -13.75 -5.59 -14.28
C ASP A 696 -13.71 -4.05 -14.47
N ASP A 697 -14.36 -3.29 -13.59
CA ASP A 697 -14.36 -1.83 -13.61
C ASP A 697 -13.55 -1.20 -12.46
N ASP A 698 -12.75 -1.99 -11.74
CA ASP A 698 -11.95 -1.53 -10.62
C ASP A 698 -10.45 -1.59 -10.93
N LEU A 699 -9.70 -0.62 -10.41
CA LEU A 699 -8.24 -0.63 -10.41
C LEU A 699 -7.76 -1.07 -9.03
N VAL A 700 -7.05 -2.19 -8.97
CA VAL A 700 -6.58 -2.82 -7.72
C VAL A 700 -5.06 -2.72 -7.66
N ILE A 701 -4.52 -2.25 -6.54
CA ILE A 701 -3.07 -2.09 -6.35
C ILE A 701 -2.56 -2.84 -5.13
N GLY A 702 -1.36 -3.40 -5.28
CA GLY A 702 -0.55 -3.91 -4.18
C GLY A 702 0.55 -2.91 -3.83
N THR A 703 0.52 -2.39 -2.60
CA THR A 703 1.53 -1.44 -2.13
C THR A 703 2.59 -2.13 -1.28
N HIS A 704 3.77 -1.54 -1.22
CA HIS A 704 4.84 -2.02 -0.37
C HIS A 704 4.95 -1.18 0.91
N GLY A 705 3.90 -1.25 1.76
CA GLY A 705 3.88 -0.54 3.05
C GLY A 705 2.53 0.07 3.45
N ARG A 706 1.49 -0.03 2.61
CA ARG A 706 0.14 0.48 2.89
C ARG A 706 -0.98 -0.50 2.52
N SER A 707 -0.71 -1.80 2.53
CA SER A 707 -1.69 -2.85 2.21
C SER A 707 -2.26 -2.75 0.78
N PHE A 708 -3.46 -3.29 0.54
CA PHE A 708 -4.15 -3.18 -0.76
C PHE A 708 -5.08 -1.99 -0.80
N TRP A 709 -5.20 -1.39 -1.99
CA TRP A 709 -6.15 -0.33 -2.28
C TRP A 709 -6.91 -0.61 -3.57
N ILE A 710 -8.16 -0.15 -3.61
CA ILE A 710 -9.03 -0.27 -4.78
C ILE A 710 -9.57 1.11 -5.13
N LEU A 711 -9.50 1.47 -6.42
CA LEU A 711 -10.22 2.58 -7.01
C LEU A 711 -11.46 2.00 -7.71
N ASP A 712 -12.59 2.08 -7.01
CA ASP A 712 -13.84 1.54 -7.51
C ASP A 712 -14.37 2.35 -8.70
N ASN A 713 -14.83 1.66 -9.71
CA ASN A 713 -15.48 2.20 -10.91
C ASN A 713 -14.62 3.23 -11.68
N ILE A 714 -13.70 2.72 -12.49
CA ILE A 714 -12.89 3.55 -13.41
C ILE A 714 -13.62 3.86 -14.74
N THR A 715 -14.91 3.53 -14.87
CA THR A 715 -15.66 3.79 -16.13
C THR A 715 -15.69 5.26 -16.54
N PRO A 716 -15.65 6.27 -15.64
CA PRO A 716 -15.47 7.66 -16.05
C PRO A 716 -14.17 7.90 -16.82
N LEU A 717 -13.05 7.29 -16.39
CA LEU A 717 -11.76 7.41 -17.10
C LEU A 717 -11.84 6.80 -18.50
N ARG A 718 -12.55 5.69 -18.65
CA ARG A 718 -12.76 5.05 -19.95
C ARG A 718 -13.61 5.87 -20.91
N GLN A 719 -14.43 6.80 -20.41
CA GLN A 719 -15.36 7.62 -21.20
C GLN A 719 -14.84 9.04 -21.50
N LEU A 720 -13.70 9.43 -20.90
CA LEU A 720 -13.05 10.69 -21.20
C LEU A 720 -12.54 10.71 -22.64
N ASN A 721 -12.97 11.72 -23.41
CA ASN A 721 -12.54 11.96 -24.79
C ASN A 721 -12.70 13.46 -25.12
N ASN A 722 -12.33 13.86 -26.32
CA ASN A 722 -12.40 15.28 -26.74
C ASN A 722 -13.82 15.86 -26.72
N VAL A 723 -14.87 15.04 -26.84
CA VAL A 723 -16.26 15.50 -26.75
C VAL A 723 -16.65 15.75 -25.30
N THR A 724 -16.35 14.79 -24.42
CA THR A 724 -16.68 14.91 -22.99
C THR A 724 -15.86 15.99 -22.30
N SER A 725 -14.59 16.16 -22.67
CA SER A 725 -13.72 17.19 -22.07
C SER A 725 -14.11 18.61 -22.42
N ASN A 726 -14.79 18.83 -23.56
CA ASN A 726 -15.27 20.12 -24.00
C ASN A 726 -16.75 20.39 -23.68
N ALA A 727 -17.44 19.44 -23.07
CA ALA A 727 -18.84 19.57 -22.73
C ALA A 727 -19.05 20.46 -21.48
N LYS A 728 -20.18 21.20 -21.45
CA LYS A 728 -20.57 21.98 -20.27
C LYS A 728 -20.99 21.11 -19.09
N SER A 729 -21.58 19.98 -19.38
CA SER A 729 -21.96 18.96 -18.41
C SER A 729 -21.86 17.58 -19.06
N VAL A 730 -21.50 16.59 -18.29
CA VAL A 730 -21.41 15.19 -18.71
C VAL A 730 -22.12 14.31 -17.70
N LEU A 731 -22.91 13.38 -18.18
CA LEU A 731 -23.37 12.23 -17.40
C LEU A 731 -22.66 10.99 -17.95
N TYR A 732 -21.80 10.38 -17.14
CA TYR A 732 -21.13 9.16 -17.52
C TYR A 732 -22.10 7.98 -17.45
N LYS A 733 -21.90 7.01 -18.33
CA LYS A 733 -22.64 5.74 -18.27
C LYS A 733 -22.22 4.99 -17.01
N PRO A 734 -23.14 4.70 -16.09
CA PRO A 734 -22.80 3.91 -14.91
C PRO A 734 -22.36 2.50 -15.26
N GLN A 735 -21.52 1.91 -14.41
CA GLN A 735 -21.17 0.49 -14.51
C GLN A 735 -22.38 -0.40 -14.23
N THR A 736 -22.28 -1.68 -14.61
CA THR A 736 -23.20 -2.71 -14.13
C THR A 736 -23.09 -2.81 -12.62
N SER A 737 -24.21 -2.65 -11.92
CA SER A 737 -24.23 -2.68 -10.46
C SER A 737 -24.94 -3.91 -9.94
N TYR A 738 -24.47 -4.48 -8.83
CA TYR A 738 -25.07 -5.65 -8.22
C TYR A 738 -25.92 -5.25 -7.01
N ARG A 739 -27.13 -5.80 -6.93
CA ARG A 739 -27.97 -5.65 -5.75
C ARG A 739 -27.44 -6.57 -4.66
N VAL A 740 -26.53 -6.06 -3.85
CA VAL A 740 -25.92 -6.75 -2.72
C VAL A 740 -26.55 -6.23 -1.42
N ARG A 741 -26.93 -7.13 -0.55
CA ARG A 741 -27.32 -6.82 0.83
C ARG A 741 -26.15 -7.17 1.74
N TRP A 742 -25.74 -6.25 2.57
CA TRP A 742 -24.84 -6.58 3.66
C TRP A 742 -25.62 -6.95 4.92
N ASN A 743 -24.97 -7.62 5.84
CA ASN A 743 -25.62 -8.21 6.99
C ASN A 743 -25.99 -7.12 8.04
N ASP A 744 -27.28 -6.96 8.28
CA ASP A 744 -27.80 -6.10 9.35
C ASP A 744 -27.93 -6.83 10.70
N TYR A 745 -27.71 -8.13 10.69
CA TYR A 745 -27.88 -9.02 11.81
C TYR A 745 -26.54 -9.57 12.26
N THR A 746 -26.06 -9.11 13.40
CA THR A 746 -24.74 -9.49 13.92
C THR A 746 -24.86 -10.12 15.28
N ASP A 747 -24.60 -11.44 15.39
CA ASP A 747 -24.48 -12.13 16.67
C ASP A 747 -23.26 -11.65 17.46
N THR A 748 -22.20 -11.35 16.74
CA THR A 748 -20.92 -10.90 17.29
C THR A 748 -20.42 -9.71 16.48
N PRO A 749 -20.93 -8.49 16.72
CA PRO A 749 -20.45 -7.31 16.03
C PRO A 749 -18.97 -7.06 16.34
N VAL A 750 -18.23 -6.60 15.34
CA VAL A 750 -16.84 -6.19 15.53
C VAL A 750 -16.84 -4.82 16.23
N PRO A 751 -16.13 -4.65 17.37
CA PRO A 751 -16.00 -3.35 18.02
C PRO A 751 -15.42 -2.29 17.08
N GLN A 752 -15.78 -1.02 17.32
CA GLN A 752 -15.36 0.10 16.46
C GLN A 752 -13.85 0.31 16.38
N GLU A 753 -13.12 -0.11 17.42
CA GLU A 753 -11.67 -0.04 17.50
C GLU A 753 -10.96 -1.21 16.82
N GLU A 754 -11.69 -2.25 16.40
CA GLU A 754 -11.10 -3.30 15.58
C GLU A 754 -10.82 -2.76 14.17
N PRO A 755 -9.61 -2.97 13.66
CA PRO A 755 -9.24 -2.45 12.36
C PRO A 755 -10.04 -3.14 11.25
N ALA A 756 -10.55 -2.33 10.34
CA ALA A 756 -11.32 -2.82 9.18
C ALA A 756 -11.06 -1.94 7.96
N GLY A 757 -11.04 -2.57 6.79
CA GLY A 757 -11.01 -1.90 5.51
C GLY A 757 -12.41 -1.45 5.06
N ASP A 758 -12.42 -0.48 4.15
CA ASP A 758 -13.66 0.08 3.62
C ASP A 758 -14.31 -0.84 2.59
N ASN A 759 -15.62 -1.01 2.68
CA ASN A 759 -16.42 -1.61 1.60
C ASN A 759 -16.51 -0.66 0.39
N PRO A 760 -16.74 -1.19 -0.83
CA PRO A 760 -17.10 -0.35 -1.96
C PRO A 760 -18.40 0.43 -1.65
N PRO A 761 -18.62 1.59 -2.27
CA PRO A 761 -19.86 2.35 -2.09
C PRO A 761 -21.09 1.49 -2.37
N ASP A 762 -22.10 1.58 -1.49
CA ASP A 762 -23.35 0.84 -1.67
C ASP A 762 -24.27 1.48 -2.69
N GLY A 763 -24.75 0.68 -3.64
CA GLY A 763 -25.69 1.14 -4.64
C GLY A 763 -25.07 1.35 -6.02
N VAL A 764 -25.77 2.10 -6.86
CA VAL A 764 -25.33 2.47 -8.20
C VAL A 764 -24.50 3.75 -8.13
N MET A 765 -23.25 3.68 -8.57
CA MET A 765 -22.39 4.86 -8.70
C MET A 765 -22.78 5.61 -9.98
N ILE A 766 -23.25 6.84 -9.82
CA ILE A 766 -23.65 7.74 -10.90
C ILE A 766 -22.67 8.90 -10.93
N ASP A 767 -21.74 8.86 -11.88
CA ASP A 767 -20.71 9.86 -12.06
C ASP A 767 -21.16 10.93 -13.07
N TYR A 768 -20.98 12.21 -12.73
CA TYR A 768 -21.27 13.32 -13.61
C TYR A 768 -20.26 14.46 -13.43
N TYR A 769 -20.18 15.34 -14.44
CA TYR A 769 -19.25 16.48 -14.45
C TYR A 769 -20.00 17.77 -14.76
N ILE A 770 -19.72 18.83 -14.02
CA ILE A 770 -20.28 20.17 -14.19
C ILE A 770 -19.15 21.16 -14.45
N ASN A 771 -19.17 21.80 -15.62
CA ASN A 771 -18.16 22.78 -16.03
C ASN A 771 -18.63 24.24 -15.96
N GLU A 772 -19.92 24.48 -15.78
CA GLU A 772 -20.51 25.82 -15.64
C GLU A 772 -21.45 25.82 -14.42
N ILE A 773 -21.52 26.95 -13.70
CA ILE A 773 -22.41 27.09 -12.55
C ILE A 773 -23.85 26.80 -12.96
N ALA A 774 -24.43 25.76 -12.36
CA ALA A 774 -25.82 25.37 -12.60
C ALA A 774 -26.73 25.82 -11.44
N LYS A 775 -27.95 26.24 -11.78
CA LYS A 775 -28.94 26.66 -10.77
C LYS A 775 -29.84 25.50 -10.34
N ASN A 776 -30.20 24.66 -11.28
CA ASN A 776 -31.13 23.56 -11.06
C ASN A 776 -30.53 22.27 -11.61
N ILE A 777 -30.25 21.34 -10.74
CA ILE A 777 -29.83 20.00 -11.10
C ILE A 777 -30.84 19.01 -10.56
N LYS A 778 -31.30 18.11 -11.42
CA LYS A 778 -32.21 17.01 -11.07
C LYS A 778 -31.67 15.70 -11.64
N LEU A 779 -31.82 14.62 -10.88
CA LEU A 779 -31.44 13.29 -11.30
C LEU A 779 -32.65 12.37 -11.10
N ASP A 780 -33.14 11.80 -12.20
CA ASP A 780 -34.22 10.83 -12.18
C ASP A 780 -33.71 9.43 -12.52
N ILE A 781 -34.06 8.46 -11.71
CA ILE A 781 -33.91 7.03 -12.01
C ILE A 781 -35.25 6.56 -12.61
N VAL A 782 -35.20 5.95 -13.78
CA VAL A 782 -36.39 5.56 -14.55
C VAL A 782 -36.31 4.07 -14.89
N ASP A 783 -37.39 3.34 -14.69
CA ASP A 783 -37.50 1.93 -15.02
C ASP A 783 -37.65 1.68 -16.55
N SER A 784 -37.66 0.42 -16.97
CA SER A 784 -37.80 0.05 -18.35
C SER A 784 -39.18 0.39 -18.96
N LYS A 785 -40.18 0.68 -18.13
CA LYS A 785 -41.54 1.08 -18.53
C LYS A 785 -41.67 2.60 -18.63
N GLY A 786 -40.66 3.36 -18.25
CA GLY A 786 -40.66 4.82 -18.27
C GLY A 786 -41.14 5.48 -16.98
N ASN A 787 -41.39 4.72 -15.92
CA ASN A 787 -41.80 5.25 -14.63
C ASN A 787 -40.61 5.75 -13.85
N VAL A 788 -40.75 6.90 -13.17
CA VAL A 788 -39.74 7.41 -12.28
C VAL A 788 -39.73 6.59 -10.99
N VAL A 789 -38.64 5.92 -10.71
CA VAL A 789 -38.39 5.13 -9.51
C VAL A 789 -37.99 6.06 -8.34
N ARG A 790 -37.08 6.97 -8.62
CA ARG A 790 -36.53 7.92 -7.61
C ARG A 790 -36.12 9.21 -8.31
N SER A 791 -36.32 10.33 -7.63
CA SER A 791 -35.81 11.65 -8.06
C SER A 791 -34.98 12.26 -6.97
N TYR A 792 -33.95 13.02 -7.37
CA TYR A 792 -33.07 13.80 -6.53
C TYR A 792 -32.87 15.19 -7.11
N SER A 793 -32.60 16.17 -6.26
CA SER A 793 -32.37 17.55 -6.68
C SER A 793 -31.28 18.20 -5.81
N ASN A 794 -30.55 19.18 -6.38
CA ASN A 794 -29.66 20.05 -5.59
C ASN A 794 -30.42 20.94 -4.58
N LYS A 795 -31.77 20.91 -4.62
CA LYS A 795 -32.65 21.63 -3.69
C LYS A 795 -33.27 20.72 -2.63
N ASP A 796 -32.94 19.45 -2.62
CA ASP A 796 -33.42 18.52 -1.59
C ASP A 796 -32.89 18.95 -0.22
N THR A 797 -33.75 18.80 0.79
CA THR A 797 -33.39 19.13 2.18
C THR A 797 -33.00 17.87 2.92
N LEU A 798 -31.96 17.98 3.73
CA LEU A 798 -31.56 16.89 4.62
C LEU A 798 -32.65 16.68 5.68
N TYR A 799 -32.97 15.42 5.97
CA TYR A 799 -33.86 15.11 7.07
C TYR A 799 -33.15 15.26 8.44
N THR A 800 -33.88 15.68 9.44
CA THR A 800 -33.36 15.80 10.81
C THR A 800 -33.49 14.46 11.54
N ILE A 801 -32.38 14.02 12.12
CA ILE A 801 -32.34 12.82 12.97
C ILE A 801 -32.71 13.23 14.38
N THR A 802 -33.93 12.89 14.80
CA THR A 802 -34.46 13.26 16.13
C THR A 802 -34.35 12.17 17.18
N LYS A 803 -34.36 10.89 16.74
CA LYS A 803 -34.22 9.71 17.59
C LYS A 803 -33.39 8.66 16.85
N ASN A 804 -32.35 8.17 17.49
CA ASN A 804 -31.51 7.11 17.00
C ASN A 804 -31.01 6.27 18.19
N ASN A 805 -30.82 5.00 17.91
CA ASN A 805 -30.26 4.02 18.85
C ASN A 805 -28.75 3.79 18.62
N VAL A 806 -28.15 4.54 17.68
CA VAL A 806 -26.73 4.49 17.35
C VAL A 806 -26.11 5.87 17.52
N PRO A 807 -24.80 6.01 17.77
CA PRO A 807 -24.13 7.30 17.78
C PRO A 807 -24.34 8.07 16.47
N GLN A 808 -24.68 9.34 16.54
CA GLN A 808 -24.99 10.14 15.33
C GLN A 808 -23.84 10.15 14.32
N TYR A 809 -22.61 10.18 14.78
CA TYR A 809 -21.42 10.14 13.88
C TYR A 809 -21.17 8.78 13.23
N TRP A 810 -21.92 7.73 13.61
CA TRP A 810 -21.90 6.45 12.90
C TRP A 810 -22.83 6.43 11.68
N ILE A 811 -23.77 7.37 11.63
CA ILE A 811 -24.78 7.41 10.58
C ILE A 811 -24.14 7.86 9.27
N ARG A 812 -24.42 7.13 8.21
CA ARG A 812 -23.95 7.45 6.86
C ARG A 812 -24.36 8.88 6.49
N PRO A 813 -23.43 9.73 6.00
CA PRO A 813 -23.77 11.09 5.57
C PRO A 813 -24.87 11.09 4.51
N GLN A 814 -25.86 11.96 4.68
CA GLN A 814 -26.92 12.15 3.69
C GLN A 814 -26.35 12.83 2.45
N GLN A 815 -26.77 12.38 1.29
CA GLN A 815 -26.30 12.92 0.01
C GLN A 815 -27.31 13.93 -0.56
N ILE A 816 -26.84 15.06 -1.04
CA ILE A 816 -27.55 16.01 -1.90
C ILE A 816 -26.82 16.02 -3.26
N LEU A 817 -27.59 16.16 -4.33
CA LEU A 817 -27.03 16.29 -5.66
C LEU A 817 -26.20 17.58 -5.76
N SER A 818 -24.91 17.48 -6.03
CA SER A 818 -24.01 18.64 -6.06
C SER A 818 -24.13 19.42 -7.37
N ASP A 819 -24.12 20.74 -7.27
CA ASP A 819 -24.06 21.71 -8.39
C ASP A 819 -22.70 22.41 -8.49
N ALA A 820 -21.73 22.02 -7.68
CA ALA A 820 -20.38 22.56 -7.72
C ALA A 820 -19.67 22.24 -9.05
N LEU A 821 -18.66 23.03 -9.38
CA LEU A 821 -17.80 22.75 -10.54
C LEU A 821 -16.90 21.55 -10.28
N GLY A 822 -16.72 20.69 -11.29
CA GLY A 822 -15.87 19.50 -11.21
C GLY A 822 -16.64 18.20 -11.37
N SER A 823 -15.98 17.08 -11.04
CA SER A 823 -16.59 15.75 -11.06
C SER A 823 -17.34 15.46 -9.78
N HIS A 824 -18.39 14.66 -9.89
CA HIS A 824 -19.23 14.24 -8.77
C HIS A 824 -19.60 12.80 -8.90
N ARG A 825 -19.63 12.08 -7.76
CA ARG A 825 -20.13 10.72 -7.66
C ARG A 825 -21.34 10.70 -6.74
N PHE A 826 -22.50 10.35 -7.27
CA PHE A 826 -23.75 10.21 -6.55
C PHE A 826 -24.11 8.73 -6.42
N LEU A 827 -24.63 8.31 -5.27
CA LEU A 827 -24.98 6.90 -5.00
C LEU A 827 -26.49 6.74 -4.91
N TRP A 828 -27.05 5.88 -5.75
CA TRP A 828 -28.44 5.47 -5.63
C TRP A 828 -28.53 4.10 -4.95
N ASP A 829 -29.27 4.04 -3.86
CA ASP A 829 -29.43 2.90 -2.97
C ASP A 829 -30.30 1.75 -3.53
N MET A 830 -30.67 1.79 -4.81
CA MET A 830 -31.52 0.81 -5.51
C MET A 830 -32.92 0.66 -4.91
N HIS A 831 -33.41 1.70 -4.21
CA HIS A 831 -34.76 1.74 -3.66
C HIS A 831 -35.64 2.78 -4.36
N TYR A 832 -36.96 2.55 -4.23
CA TYR A 832 -37.97 3.54 -4.60
C TYR A 832 -37.87 4.76 -3.67
N THR A 833 -38.70 5.78 -3.93
CA THR A 833 -38.79 6.95 -3.08
C THR A 833 -39.22 6.54 -1.66
N PRO A 834 -38.47 6.86 -0.58
CA PRO A 834 -38.89 6.52 0.78
C PRO A 834 -40.25 7.10 1.15
N LEU A 835 -40.96 6.46 2.07
CA LEU A 835 -42.14 7.06 2.69
C LEU A 835 -41.71 8.32 3.46
N ASN A 836 -42.60 9.30 3.51
CA ASN A 836 -42.39 10.53 4.31
C ASN A 836 -42.64 10.24 5.79
N VAL A 837 -41.76 9.48 6.41
CA VAL A 837 -41.75 9.13 7.84
C VAL A 837 -40.39 9.41 8.43
N PRO A 838 -40.27 9.66 9.74
CA PRO A 838 -38.96 9.82 10.38
C PRO A 838 -38.08 8.61 10.16
N PRO A 839 -36.76 8.79 9.87
CA PRO A 839 -35.85 7.68 9.67
C PRO A 839 -35.68 6.88 10.97
N SER A 840 -35.57 5.56 10.83
CA SER A 840 -35.14 4.65 11.88
C SER A 840 -33.88 3.91 11.45
N PHE A 841 -33.13 3.41 12.42
CA PHE A 841 -31.84 2.77 12.16
C PHE A 841 -31.84 1.33 12.67
N PRO A 842 -31.15 0.39 12.00
CA PRO A 842 -31.03 -0.98 12.44
C PRO A 842 -30.25 -1.08 13.77
N ILE A 843 -30.43 -2.18 14.49
CA ILE A 843 -29.63 -2.50 15.69
C ILE A 843 -28.21 -2.85 15.28
N GLY A 844 -28.04 -3.57 14.17
CA GLY A 844 -26.75 -3.86 13.55
C GLY A 844 -26.15 -2.61 12.92
N ALA A 845 -25.35 -1.86 13.69
CA ALA A 845 -24.75 -0.62 13.23
C ALA A 845 -23.34 -0.86 12.69
N THR A 846 -23.03 -0.20 11.58
CA THR A 846 -21.68 -0.16 11.02
C THR A 846 -21.03 1.18 11.31
N TYR A 847 -19.83 1.15 11.90
CA TYR A 847 -19.08 2.36 12.24
C TYR A 847 -18.93 3.27 11.02
N MET A 848 -19.35 4.54 11.17
CA MET A 848 -19.31 5.59 10.14
C MET A 848 -20.15 5.32 8.88
N ASN A 849 -20.88 4.20 8.78
CA ASN A 849 -21.61 3.82 7.57
C ASN A 849 -23.01 3.24 7.82
N THR A 850 -23.61 3.46 8.99
CA THR A 850 -24.96 2.99 9.30
C THR A 850 -25.99 3.74 8.44
N ALA A 851 -26.69 3.00 7.56
CA ALA A 851 -27.78 3.53 6.75
C ALA A 851 -29.12 3.48 7.51
N PRO A 852 -30.08 4.37 7.21
CA PRO A 852 -31.43 4.24 7.75
C PRO A 852 -32.14 2.99 7.18
N ASN A 853 -33.03 2.42 7.96
CA ASN A 853 -33.88 1.34 7.49
C ASN A 853 -34.71 1.78 6.27
N PRO A 854 -34.72 1.03 5.17
CA PRO A 854 -35.44 1.39 3.97
C PRO A 854 -36.94 1.32 4.23
N THR A 855 -37.68 2.35 3.80
CA THR A 855 -39.15 2.44 3.89
C THR A 855 -39.83 2.24 2.54
N SER A 856 -39.08 1.93 1.52
CA SER A 856 -39.49 1.70 0.13
C SER A 856 -38.90 0.39 -0.40
N PRO A 857 -39.56 -0.26 -1.37
CA PRO A 857 -39.08 -1.52 -1.93
C PRO A 857 -37.74 -1.41 -2.65
N TRP A 858 -36.95 -2.48 -2.63
CA TRP A 858 -35.83 -2.68 -3.55
C TRP A 858 -36.34 -2.79 -4.98
N VAL A 859 -35.58 -2.27 -5.93
CA VAL A 859 -35.88 -2.48 -7.35
C VAL A 859 -35.56 -3.92 -7.78
N MET A 860 -36.26 -4.41 -8.80
CA MET A 860 -35.90 -5.68 -9.44
C MET A 860 -34.62 -5.54 -10.25
N PRO A 861 -33.80 -6.61 -10.37
CA PRO A 861 -32.75 -6.65 -11.39
C PRO A 861 -33.31 -6.37 -12.78
N GLY A 862 -32.56 -5.61 -13.59
CA GLY A 862 -33.01 -5.23 -14.93
C GLY A 862 -32.30 -3.95 -15.44
N THR A 863 -32.77 -3.48 -16.60
CA THR A 863 -32.22 -2.25 -17.20
C THR A 863 -32.97 -1.02 -16.71
N TYR A 864 -32.21 -0.03 -16.29
CA TYR A 864 -32.66 1.28 -15.83
C TYR A 864 -32.05 2.39 -16.69
N LYS A 865 -32.66 3.54 -16.59
CA LYS A 865 -32.19 4.76 -17.21
C LYS A 865 -31.96 5.82 -16.13
N VAL A 866 -30.80 6.44 -16.13
CA VAL A 866 -30.54 7.66 -15.35
C VAL A 866 -30.66 8.86 -16.28
N ARG A 867 -31.39 9.89 -15.83
CA ARG A 867 -31.54 11.16 -16.50
C ARG A 867 -31.08 12.27 -15.58
N LEU A 868 -30.00 12.96 -15.98
CA LEU A 868 -29.52 14.17 -15.32
C LEU A 868 -30.04 15.37 -16.10
N THR A 869 -30.78 16.24 -15.44
CA THR A 869 -31.26 17.53 -16.01
C THR A 869 -30.47 18.64 -15.38
N VAL A 870 -29.73 19.42 -16.18
CA VAL A 870 -28.97 20.60 -15.77
C VAL A 870 -29.55 21.83 -16.44
N ASP A 871 -30.15 22.73 -15.66
CA ASP A 871 -30.82 23.96 -16.13
C ASP A 871 -31.75 23.73 -17.35
N GLY A 872 -32.52 22.61 -17.29
CA GLY A 872 -33.49 22.23 -18.31
C GLY A 872 -32.93 21.45 -19.52
N ARG A 873 -31.64 21.10 -19.51
CA ARG A 873 -31.02 20.24 -20.51
C ARG A 873 -30.84 18.83 -19.96
N ASP A 874 -31.36 17.83 -20.67
CA ASP A 874 -31.33 16.42 -20.29
C ASP A 874 -30.10 15.70 -20.84
N PHE A 875 -29.45 14.89 -19.95
CA PHE A 875 -28.43 13.90 -20.27
C PHE A 875 -28.96 12.55 -19.83
N VAL A 876 -28.85 11.53 -20.67
CA VAL A 876 -29.45 10.23 -20.42
C VAL A 876 -28.44 9.10 -20.64
N GLN A 877 -28.37 8.17 -19.68
CA GLN A 877 -27.57 6.95 -19.80
C GLN A 877 -28.40 5.74 -19.36
N PHE A 878 -28.10 4.59 -19.95
CA PHE A 878 -28.67 3.31 -19.56
C PHE A 878 -27.65 2.50 -18.76
N PHE A 879 -28.12 1.80 -17.75
CA PHE A 879 -27.30 0.92 -16.94
C PHE A 879 -28.09 -0.33 -16.52
N GLU A 880 -27.38 -1.34 -16.02
CA GLU A 880 -27.93 -2.62 -15.60
C GLU A 880 -27.75 -2.82 -14.11
N VAL A 881 -28.81 -3.27 -13.44
CA VAL A 881 -28.79 -3.80 -12.08
C VAL A 881 -28.91 -5.32 -12.17
N LYS A 882 -27.93 -6.03 -11.65
CA LYS A 882 -27.91 -7.50 -11.56
C LYS A 882 -28.18 -7.94 -10.12
N MET A 883 -28.65 -9.18 -9.99
CA MET A 883 -28.72 -9.82 -8.69
C MET A 883 -27.35 -10.26 -8.22
N ASP A 884 -27.10 -10.25 -6.90
CA ASP A 884 -25.94 -10.89 -6.29
C ASP A 884 -25.82 -12.33 -6.80
N PRO A 885 -24.69 -12.74 -7.42
CA PRO A 885 -24.50 -14.09 -7.94
C PRO A 885 -24.61 -15.20 -6.87
N GLY A 886 -24.42 -14.85 -5.59
CA GLY A 886 -24.60 -15.76 -4.46
C GLY A 886 -26.05 -16.14 -4.19
N ILE A 887 -27.02 -15.30 -4.61
CA ILE A 887 -28.45 -15.54 -4.41
C ILE A 887 -28.97 -16.57 -5.42
N LYS A 888 -29.62 -17.62 -4.91
CA LYS A 888 -30.16 -18.73 -5.71
C LYS A 888 -31.67 -18.68 -5.86
N THR A 889 -32.35 -17.68 -5.29
CA THR A 889 -33.81 -17.49 -5.40
C THR A 889 -34.20 -17.24 -6.84
N SER A 890 -35.28 -17.91 -7.28
CA SER A 890 -35.77 -17.81 -8.66
C SER A 890 -36.27 -16.38 -8.96
N THR A 891 -36.13 -15.95 -10.21
CA THR A 891 -36.67 -14.65 -10.65
C THR A 891 -38.18 -14.52 -10.37
N LEU A 892 -38.94 -15.64 -10.45
CA LEU A 892 -40.35 -15.64 -10.15
C LEU A 892 -40.65 -15.37 -8.68
N ASP A 893 -39.87 -15.95 -7.77
CA ASP A 893 -40.00 -15.71 -6.32
C ASP A 893 -39.60 -14.30 -5.94
N LEU A 894 -38.52 -13.79 -6.52
CA LEU A 894 -38.09 -12.39 -6.35
C LEU A 894 -39.16 -11.41 -6.87
N LEU A 895 -39.81 -11.72 -8.03
CA LEU A 895 -40.88 -10.90 -8.57
C LEU A 895 -42.09 -10.92 -7.64
N ARG A 896 -42.45 -12.09 -7.10
CA ARG A 896 -43.54 -12.21 -6.12
C ARG A 896 -43.26 -11.39 -4.85
N GLN A 897 -42.04 -11.46 -4.32
CA GLN A 897 -41.64 -10.67 -3.18
C GLN A 897 -41.74 -9.15 -3.48
N TYR A 898 -41.28 -8.77 -4.65
CA TYR A 898 -41.36 -7.38 -5.14
C TYR A 898 -42.81 -6.90 -5.25
N ASP A 899 -43.69 -7.67 -5.89
CA ASP A 899 -45.09 -7.29 -6.08
C ASP A 899 -45.81 -7.09 -4.75
N PHE A 900 -45.59 -7.98 -3.77
CA PHE A 900 -46.18 -7.85 -2.44
C PHE A 900 -45.60 -6.63 -1.70
N SER A 901 -44.28 -6.41 -1.78
CA SER A 901 -43.63 -5.24 -1.18
C SER A 901 -44.16 -3.94 -1.80
N MET A 902 -44.34 -3.90 -3.12
CA MET A 902 -44.90 -2.73 -3.82
C MET A 902 -46.34 -2.47 -3.43
N LYS A 903 -47.16 -3.50 -3.25
CA LYS A 903 -48.52 -3.33 -2.75
C LYS A 903 -48.53 -2.76 -1.32
N CYS A 904 -47.72 -3.30 -0.41
CA CYS A 904 -47.60 -2.77 0.94
C CYS A 904 -47.19 -1.29 0.91
N TYR A 905 -46.20 -0.93 0.11
CA TYR A 905 -45.69 0.43 -0.05
C TYR A 905 -46.77 1.37 -0.59
N ASN A 906 -47.53 0.95 -1.64
CA ASN A 906 -48.60 1.75 -2.22
C ASN A 906 -49.76 1.95 -1.23
N TYR A 907 -50.16 0.91 -0.48
CA TYR A 907 -51.18 1.03 0.55
C TYR A 907 -50.75 1.98 1.67
N GLN A 908 -49.50 1.95 2.09
CA GLN A 908 -48.99 2.90 3.08
C GLN A 908 -49.04 4.35 2.55
N GLN A 909 -48.67 4.58 1.27
CA GLN A 909 -48.82 5.91 0.66
C GLN A 909 -50.26 6.37 0.59
N GLU A 910 -51.17 5.48 0.19
CA GLU A 910 -52.62 5.77 0.15
C GLU A 910 -53.18 6.11 1.55
N ILE A 911 -52.77 5.34 2.57
CA ILE A 911 -53.18 5.59 3.96
C ILE A 911 -52.68 6.96 4.42
N MET A 912 -51.46 7.32 4.12
CA MET A 912 -50.90 8.61 4.49
C MET A 912 -51.59 9.79 3.79
N ALA A 913 -52.03 9.60 2.55
CA ALA A 913 -52.77 10.64 1.79
C ALA A 913 -54.28 10.66 2.08
N SER A 914 -54.82 9.65 2.76
CA SER A 914 -56.26 9.52 3.02
C SER A 914 -56.73 10.35 4.17
N ASN A 915 -57.94 10.93 4.03
CA ASN A 915 -58.69 11.56 5.12
C ASN A 915 -59.54 10.54 5.91
N LYS A 916 -59.63 9.28 5.46
CA LYS A 916 -60.33 8.19 6.15
C LYS A 916 -59.51 7.65 7.31
N ASP A 917 -60.17 7.05 8.32
CA ASP A 917 -59.48 6.40 9.45
C ASP A 917 -58.94 5.00 9.06
N LEU A 918 -57.96 5.03 8.16
CA LEU A 918 -57.24 3.84 7.70
C LEU A 918 -55.90 3.64 8.39
N LYS A 919 -55.51 4.55 9.28
CA LYS A 919 -54.20 4.54 9.95
C LYS A 919 -53.92 3.27 10.74
N LYS A 920 -54.97 2.56 11.20
CA LYS A 920 -54.83 1.30 11.96
C LYS A 920 -54.14 0.18 11.14
N TYR A 921 -54.15 0.25 9.78
CA TYR A 921 -53.49 -0.72 8.90
C TYR A 921 -52.01 -0.40 8.64
N MET A 922 -51.58 0.81 8.90
CA MET A 922 -50.20 1.27 8.64
C MET A 922 -49.15 0.36 9.28
N PRO A 923 -49.25 -0.01 10.57
CA PRO A 923 -48.25 -0.88 11.21
C PRO A 923 -48.21 -2.28 10.60
N GLY A 924 -49.33 -2.81 10.17
CA GLY A 924 -49.43 -4.14 9.56
C GLY A 924 -48.68 -4.21 8.21
N PHE A 925 -48.98 -3.25 7.32
CA PHE A 925 -48.27 -3.18 6.02
C PHE A 925 -46.81 -2.84 6.20
N GLY A 926 -46.44 -1.94 7.13
CA GLY A 926 -45.03 -1.62 7.42
C GLY A 926 -44.25 -2.83 7.91
N ARG A 927 -44.80 -3.61 8.82
CA ARG A 927 -44.19 -4.85 9.32
C ARG A 927 -44.01 -5.89 8.19
N LEU A 928 -45.03 -6.12 7.40
CA LEU A 928 -44.96 -7.08 6.28
C LEU A 928 -43.92 -6.63 5.26
N GLN A 929 -43.87 -5.34 4.92
CA GLN A 929 -42.88 -4.80 4.01
C GLN A 929 -41.46 -5.02 4.56
N SER A 930 -41.20 -4.74 5.83
CA SER A 930 -39.89 -4.99 6.45
C SER A 930 -39.50 -6.46 6.36
N LEU A 931 -40.38 -7.38 6.76
CA LEU A 931 -40.12 -8.82 6.70
C LEU A 931 -39.80 -9.32 5.27
N MET A 932 -40.47 -8.77 4.26
CA MET A 932 -40.21 -9.11 2.85
C MET A 932 -38.89 -8.51 2.34
N GLN A 933 -38.41 -7.45 2.96
CA GLN A 933 -37.20 -6.74 2.52
C GLN A 933 -35.93 -7.14 3.27
N GLU A 934 -36.03 -7.88 4.36
CA GLU A 934 -34.88 -8.34 5.16
C GLU A 934 -33.91 -9.25 4.37
N ASN A 935 -34.44 -9.97 3.38
CA ASN A 935 -33.66 -10.95 2.62
C ASN A 935 -34.18 -11.13 1.19
N ASP A 936 -33.45 -11.87 0.37
CA ASP A 936 -33.79 -12.23 -1.00
C ASP A 936 -34.23 -13.72 -1.10
N MET A 937 -34.88 -14.24 -0.09
CA MET A 937 -35.44 -15.60 -0.08
C MET A 937 -36.90 -15.59 -0.55
N PRO A 938 -37.48 -16.76 -0.98
CA PRO A 938 -38.89 -16.88 -1.31
C PRO A 938 -39.77 -16.50 -0.12
N LEU A 939 -40.91 -15.86 -0.39
CA LEU A 939 -41.90 -15.57 0.64
C LEU A 939 -42.41 -16.83 1.34
N THR A 940 -42.52 -16.81 2.66
CA THR A 940 -43.12 -17.92 3.40
C THR A 940 -44.63 -17.98 3.18
N SER A 941 -45.21 -19.16 3.32
CA SER A 941 -46.67 -19.32 3.26
C SER A 941 -47.39 -18.47 4.33
N GLN A 942 -46.75 -18.21 5.47
CA GLN A 942 -47.30 -17.35 6.52
C GLN A 942 -47.37 -15.89 6.07
N MET A 943 -46.26 -15.35 5.52
CA MET A 943 -46.22 -13.97 4.98
C MET A 943 -47.30 -13.75 3.93
N ILE A 944 -47.51 -14.73 3.04
CA ILE A 944 -48.54 -14.66 2.00
C ILE A 944 -49.95 -14.64 2.63
N ARG A 945 -50.24 -15.49 3.64
CA ARG A 945 -51.52 -15.49 4.36
C ARG A 945 -51.75 -14.18 5.08
N ASP A 946 -50.79 -13.70 5.84
CA ASP A 946 -50.91 -12.48 6.62
C ASP A 946 -51.15 -11.26 5.73
N PHE A 947 -50.42 -11.18 4.60
CA PHE A 947 -50.65 -10.13 3.61
C PHE A 947 -52.06 -10.21 3.02
N THR A 948 -52.50 -11.39 2.57
CA THR A 948 -53.80 -11.59 1.92
C THR A 948 -54.95 -11.25 2.89
N SER A 949 -54.82 -11.61 4.17
CA SER A 949 -55.83 -11.27 5.19
C SER A 949 -55.90 -9.77 5.43
N LEU A 950 -54.76 -9.15 5.62
CA LEU A 950 -54.65 -7.70 5.86
C LEU A 950 -55.12 -6.87 4.67
N GLU A 951 -54.76 -7.30 3.43
CA GLU A 951 -55.19 -6.66 2.19
C GLU A 951 -56.71 -6.71 2.05
N LYS A 952 -57.35 -7.88 2.32
CA LYS A 952 -58.78 -8.07 2.26
C LYS A 952 -59.50 -7.15 3.25
N GLU A 953 -59.04 -7.07 4.50
CA GLU A 953 -59.61 -6.19 5.55
C GLU A 953 -59.47 -4.71 5.16
N TYR A 954 -58.26 -4.31 4.68
CA TYR A 954 -58.01 -2.96 4.23
C TYR A 954 -58.92 -2.53 3.08
N LEU A 955 -59.04 -3.35 2.04
CA LEU A 955 -59.85 -3.05 0.86
C LEU A 955 -61.34 -2.94 1.23
N ALA A 956 -61.85 -3.83 2.14
CA ALA A 956 -63.22 -3.78 2.64
C ALA A 956 -63.51 -2.48 3.41
N GLU A 957 -62.54 -1.97 4.19
CA GLU A 957 -62.70 -0.72 4.92
C GLU A 957 -62.58 0.49 4.02
N LYS A 958 -61.65 0.46 3.06
CA LYS A 958 -61.43 1.53 2.06
C LYS A 958 -62.66 1.74 1.20
N SER A 959 -63.45 0.69 0.92
CA SER A 959 -64.66 0.75 0.10
C SER A 959 -65.88 1.36 0.84
N LYS A 960 -65.85 1.40 2.17
CA LYS A 960 -66.82 2.14 2.98
C LYS A 960 -66.53 3.63 2.93
#